data_297bbbf63cdf5caf815a58f5f37220e1
#
_entry.id   297bbbf63cdf5caf815a58f5f37220e1
#
_cell.length_a   1.000
_cell.length_b   1.000
_cell.length_c   1.000
_cell.angle_alpha   90.00
_cell.angle_beta   90.00
_cell.angle_gamma   90.00
#
_symmetry.space_group_name_H-M   'P 1'
#
loop_
_entity.id
_entity.type
_entity.pdbx_description
1 polymer ?
#
loop_
_entity_poly.entity_id
_entity_poly.type
_entity_poly.pdbx_seq_one_letter_code
_entity_poly.pdbx_strand_id
1 'polypeptide(L)'
;MYTRKHALASAVGAVVIAVSTGAGAAQIEEVTVTAQMRAESLKDVPMAVSAFTGETVKNSNLSDFKDLFALTPGVSGETTDSYFDSVSVRGVNNNSFGSGSDPALGIFLDGVYQSRTGATPSMYDLERVEVVKGPQGTLFGRNTASGAISMVARKPGDTLAGEVSVGAGQYGRTEFEGGLDMPLGDDLSVRFAGKHFQEDGHVENLAGGRDLGASELNAMRVTTVYDGFDNTTVTLLAQYEDRISDGTIYRAFDNDAGYNYPIPEGDYDQVYNDQVGKDEAEIADVVLTVEHELASGSTLSSITGYKTHNYTYIEDFDGTAEHIDTYVRDQTGDFFSQELRLTSNNAGPFNYVLGASYYEEEVNAYFAGIDNEDFICDGIYADEWEEGLDSFVTCDALPQDVLDEAFGFEGDPWEYAPDNLSIEAADTVGEYSGWGVFANTTYDLTDSTTLGLGVRYTEDEKVYSVDSPWPDTWTGGWNYQAMYTNGPIIGDNTWDNVSGRATLTQILSDELTAYASVATGYKSGGFDYLSYNITDPAYGTTEDSQYEWLDEQGYEVDASNAEPSKFDEENVLSYELGLKARLLDNRLALNAAAFQYTYDDLQQAFFVGAAAITRNVGESRGQGLELDARWLLTDNLDLYLGMAWLDTEFTGAPAEFCDSCDGNEMAFSPDFSSAAVLTYTRSTGLGELSVSGEYTYTGEQWSDLENTDDVKLDARNVVNLRVALTAPSDSWTAGIYAENLTGEEYYHWGYAEALYNLPATKTDPSRGRVLGVNLDYRF
;
A
#
# COMPACT_ATOMS: atom_id res chain seq x y z
N MET A 1 -23.91 30.59 4.25
CA MET A 1 -25.12 30.72 3.41
C MET A 1 -25.67 29.32 3.20
N TYR A 2 -26.57 28.92 4.06
CA TYR A 2 -27.24 27.60 4.04
C TYR A 2 -28.20 27.56 2.84
N THR A 3 -28.08 26.56 1.97
CA THR A 3 -29.12 25.93 1.15
C THR A 3 -28.54 25.34 -0.15
N ARG A 4 -28.00 24.11 -0.11
CA ARG A 4 -27.91 23.19 -1.27
C ARG A 4 -27.52 21.74 -0.87
N LYS A 5 -28.06 21.22 0.21
CA LYS A 5 -27.85 19.82 0.65
C LYS A 5 -29.13 18.97 0.64
N HIS A 6 -29.98 19.00 -0.37
CA HIS A 6 -31.09 18.06 -0.50
C HIS A 6 -31.56 17.95 -1.95
N ALA A 7 -30.79 17.31 -2.82
CA ALA A 7 -31.29 17.01 -4.17
C ALA A 7 -30.86 15.66 -4.77
N LEU A 8 -30.12 14.81 -4.05
CA LEU A 8 -29.69 13.49 -4.59
C LEU A 8 -30.31 12.26 -3.92
N ALA A 9 -31.15 12.44 -2.90
CA ALA A 9 -31.78 11.32 -2.17
C ALA A 9 -33.13 10.85 -2.75
N SER A 10 -33.53 11.29 -3.96
CA SER A 10 -34.89 11.04 -4.47
C SER A 10 -34.98 10.33 -5.83
N ALA A 11 -33.90 9.74 -6.34
CA ALA A 11 -33.89 9.06 -7.65
C ALA A 11 -33.86 7.52 -7.59
N VAL A 12 -33.92 6.90 -6.41
CA VAL A 12 -34.07 5.43 -6.26
C VAL A 12 -35.53 5.10 -5.93
N GLY A 13 -36.41 5.42 -6.79
CA GLY A 13 -37.85 5.18 -6.64
C GLY A 13 -38.46 4.59 -7.93
N ALA A 14 -38.73 3.29 -7.90
CA ALA A 14 -39.71 2.55 -8.68
C ALA A 14 -39.41 2.31 -10.20
N VAL A 15 -38.68 1.23 -10.46
CA VAL A 15 -38.92 0.42 -11.65
C VAL A 15 -39.46 -0.96 -11.21
N VAL A 16 -40.78 -1.11 -11.20
CA VAL A 16 -41.41 -2.41 -11.08
C VAL A 16 -41.55 -2.98 -12.51
N ILE A 17 -40.70 -3.95 -12.84
CA ILE A 17 -40.80 -4.71 -14.10
C ILE A 17 -41.43 -6.08 -13.79
N ALA A 18 -42.49 -6.39 -14.52
CA ALA A 18 -43.18 -7.67 -14.45
C ALA A 18 -42.28 -8.82 -14.93
N VAL A 19 -42.03 -9.80 -14.07
CA VAL A 19 -41.26 -11.00 -14.34
C VAL A 19 -42.09 -11.98 -15.14
N SER A 20 -41.60 -12.39 -16.34
CA SER A 20 -42.07 -13.56 -17.06
C SER A 20 -41.21 -14.77 -16.68
N THR A 21 -41.85 -15.79 -16.12
CA THR A 21 -41.25 -17.05 -15.67
C THR A 21 -40.88 -17.95 -16.86
N GLY A 22 -39.59 -18.38 -16.89
CA GLY A 22 -39.23 -19.49 -17.77
C GLY A 22 -37.80 -19.52 -18.29
N ALA A 23 -36.82 -19.58 -17.40
CA ALA A 23 -35.48 -20.17 -17.57
C ALA A 23 -34.89 -20.30 -16.15
N GLY A 24 -34.00 -21.24 -15.87
CA GLY A 24 -33.36 -21.31 -14.53
C GLY A 24 -32.80 -19.93 -14.21
N ALA A 25 -33.19 -19.36 -13.05
CA ALA A 25 -32.76 -18.03 -12.67
C ALA A 25 -31.22 -18.01 -12.56
N ALA A 26 -30.58 -17.00 -13.11
CA ALA A 26 -29.15 -16.80 -12.92
C ALA A 26 -28.84 -16.68 -11.41
N GLN A 27 -27.81 -17.34 -10.96
CA GLN A 27 -27.34 -17.33 -9.56
C GLN A 27 -25.94 -16.73 -9.51
N ILE A 28 -25.62 -16.08 -8.40
CA ILE A 28 -24.25 -15.59 -8.14
C ILE A 28 -23.34 -16.80 -7.96
N GLU A 29 -22.24 -16.84 -8.70
CA GLU A 29 -21.21 -17.86 -8.52
C GLU A 29 -20.63 -17.80 -7.11
N GLU A 30 -20.34 -18.95 -6.55
CA GLU A 30 -19.71 -19.03 -5.23
C GLU A 30 -18.23 -18.66 -5.34
N VAL A 31 -17.84 -17.61 -4.64
CA VAL A 31 -16.43 -17.20 -4.56
C VAL A 31 -15.75 -18.03 -3.46
N THR A 32 -14.75 -18.81 -3.86
CA THR A 32 -13.89 -19.53 -2.92
C THR A 32 -12.71 -18.64 -2.56
N VAL A 33 -12.41 -18.54 -1.27
CA VAL A 33 -11.29 -17.76 -0.73
C VAL A 33 -10.39 -18.63 0.14
N THR A 34 -9.16 -18.17 0.37
CA THR A 34 -8.16 -18.86 1.20
C THR A 34 -7.74 -18.06 2.43
N ALA A 35 -8.52 -17.06 2.79
CA ALA A 35 -8.30 -16.18 3.94
C ALA A 35 -8.07 -16.89 5.29
N GLN A 36 -8.55 -18.14 5.45
CA GLN A 36 -8.29 -18.98 6.62
C GLN A 36 -7.26 -20.10 6.35
N MET A 37 -6.43 -19.95 5.32
CA MET A 37 -5.47 -20.97 4.87
C MET A 37 -6.15 -22.31 4.49
N ARG A 38 -7.41 -22.23 4.11
CA ARG A 38 -8.26 -23.30 3.56
C ARG A 38 -9.10 -22.74 2.43
N ALA A 39 -9.36 -23.56 1.43
CA ALA A 39 -10.33 -23.19 0.40
C ALA A 39 -11.74 -23.30 0.98
N GLU A 40 -12.38 -22.18 1.23
CA GLU A 40 -13.71 -22.09 1.83
C GLU A 40 -14.57 -21.10 1.04
N SER A 41 -15.89 -21.29 1.10
CA SER A 41 -16.81 -20.30 0.54
C SER A 41 -16.72 -18.97 1.30
N LEU A 42 -16.71 -17.84 0.61
CA LEU A 42 -16.70 -16.52 1.21
C LEU A 42 -17.80 -16.33 2.28
N LYS A 43 -18.95 -16.99 2.11
CA LYS A 43 -20.07 -16.94 3.09
C LYS A 43 -19.74 -17.61 4.42
N ASP A 44 -18.81 -18.60 4.41
CA ASP A 44 -18.52 -19.41 5.60
C ASP A 44 -17.32 -18.85 6.40
N VAL A 45 -16.58 -17.87 5.82
CA VAL A 45 -15.43 -17.24 6.47
C VAL A 45 -15.87 -16.17 7.47
N PRO A 46 -15.63 -16.34 8.78
CA PRO A 46 -16.11 -15.42 9.83
C PRO A 46 -15.18 -14.22 10.02
N MET A 47 -15.01 -13.44 8.97
CA MET A 47 -14.25 -12.18 8.94
C MET A 47 -14.69 -11.31 7.75
N ALA A 48 -14.35 -10.02 7.79
CA ALA A 48 -14.55 -9.11 6.68
C ALA A 48 -13.51 -9.38 5.57
N VAL A 49 -13.99 -9.87 4.42
CA VAL A 49 -13.15 -10.17 3.25
C VAL A 49 -13.85 -9.64 2.01
N SER A 50 -13.13 -8.84 1.22
CA SER A 50 -13.51 -8.49 -0.16
C SER A 50 -12.69 -9.34 -1.11
N ALA A 51 -13.31 -9.98 -2.10
CA ALA A 51 -12.62 -10.86 -3.04
C ALA A 51 -12.97 -10.49 -4.48
N PHE A 52 -11.96 -10.32 -5.31
CA PHE A 52 -12.06 -9.95 -6.72
C PHE A 52 -11.50 -11.08 -7.57
N THR A 53 -12.27 -11.53 -8.56
CA THR A 53 -11.79 -12.51 -9.54
C THR A 53 -10.77 -11.86 -10.49
N GLY A 54 -9.87 -12.64 -11.09
CA GLY A 54 -8.96 -12.14 -12.13
C GLY A 54 -9.69 -11.48 -13.30
N GLU A 55 -10.91 -11.91 -13.61
CA GLU A 55 -11.74 -11.25 -14.61
C GLU A 55 -12.21 -9.85 -14.15
N THR A 56 -12.56 -9.68 -12.87
CA THR A 56 -12.89 -8.37 -12.29
C THR A 56 -11.69 -7.45 -12.34
N VAL A 57 -10.51 -7.94 -11.90
CA VAL A 57 -9.24 -7.20 -11.94
C VAL A 57 -8.98 -6.68 -13.36
N LYS A 58 -9.08 -7.57 -14.37
CA LYS A 58 -8.86 -7.21 -15.77
C LYS A 58 -9.91 -6.24 -16.31
N ASN A 59 -11.20 -6.46 -16.03
CA ASN A 59 -12.30 -5.64 -16.57
C ASN A 59 -12.37 -4.23 -15.97
N SER A 60 -11.88 -4.05 -14.75
CA SER A 60 -11.74 -2.74 -14.07
C SER A 60 -10.37 -2.09 -14.27
N ASN A 61 -9.52 -2.65 -15.14
CA ASN A 61 -8.17 -2.17 -15.42
C ASN A 61 -7.29 -1.99 -14.17
N LEU A 62 -7.43 -2.88 -13.17
CA LEU A 62 -6.62 -2.84 -11.97
C LEU A 62 -5.26 -3.47 -12.28
N SER A 63 -4.19 -2.69 -12.25
CA SER A 63 -2.83 -3.13 -12.60
C SER A 63 -1.92 -3.27 -11.38
N ASP A 64 -2.21 -2.52 -10.34
CA ASP A 64 -1.50 -2.53 -9.07
C ASP A 64 -2.47 -2.84 -7.92
N PHE A 65 -1.95 -3.32 -6.77
CA PHE A 65 -2.78 -3.58 -5.60
C PHE A 65 -3.44 -2.30 -5.05
N LYS A 66 -2.82 -1.14 -5.23
CA LYS A 66 -3.36 0.17 -4.84
C LYS A 66 -4.62 0.54 -5.64
N ASP A 67 -4.76 0.07 -6.87
CA ASP A 67 -5.98 0.24 -7.67
C ASP A 67 -7.21 -0.40 -7.01
N LEU A 68 -7.01 -1.43 -6.15
CA LEU A 68 -8.10 -2.07 -5.40
C LEU A 68 -8.81 -1.14 -4.43
N PHE A 69 -8.16 -0.04 -4.01
CA PHE A 69 -8.74 0.90 -3.03
C PHE A 69 -10.04 1.51 -3.55
N ALA A 70 -10.10 1.80 -4.86
CA ALA A 70 -11.29 2.33 -5.48
C ALA A 70 -12.51 1.39 -5.34
N LEU A 71 -12.29 0.07 -5.38
CA LEU A 71 -13.35 -0.95 -5.27
C LEU A 71 -13.49 -1.56 -3.88
N THR A 72 -12.64 -1.17 -2.91
CA THR A 72 -12.62 -1.74 -1.56
C THR A 72 -12.86 -0.64 -0.50
N PRO A 73 -14.09 -0.19 -0.28
CA PRO A 73 -14.38 0.82 0.73
C PRO A 73 -13.82 0.45 2.11
N GLY A 74 -13.27 1.45 2.81
CA GLY A 74 -12.52 1.25 4.06
C GLY A 74 -11.03 0.90 3.86
N VAL A 75 -10.57 0.90 2.61
CA VAL A 75 -9.16 0.89 2.23
C VAL A 75 -8.87 2.17 1.44
N SER A 76 -7.79 2.85 1.75
CA SER A 76 -7.40 4.14 1.18
C SER A 76 -5.88 4.29 1.25
N GLY A 77 -5.35 5.43 0.86
CA GLY A 77 -3.92 5.74 0.94
C GLY A 77 -3.40 6.41 -0.32
N GLU A 78 -2.10 6.62 -0.36
CA GLU A 78 -1.36 7.06 -1.52
C GLU A 78 -1.38 5.97 -2.61
N THR A 79 -1.61 6.35 -3.85
CA THR A 79 -1.83 5.37 -4.94
C THR A 79 -0.92 5.52 -6.14
N THR A 80 -0.06 6.54 -6.18
CA THR A 80 0.63 6.94 -7.42
C THR A 80 2.04 6.42 -7.55
N ASP A 81 2.79 6.31 -6.46
CA ASP A 81 4.14 5.77 -6.50
C ASP A 81 4.27 4.45 -5.72
N SER A 82 5.43 3.85 -5.79
CA SER A 82 5.77 2.66 -5.03
C SER A 82 6.69 2.94 -3.84
N TYR A 83 7.09 4.20 -3.63
CA TYR A 83 7.95 4.61 -2.53
C TYR A 83 7.20 4.63 -1.19
N PHE A 84 6.04 5.29 -1.16
CA PHE A 84 5.21 5.34 0.03
C PHE A 84 4.24 4.17 0.08
N ASP A 85 4.45 3.27 1.03
CA ASP A 85 3.48 2.24 1.36
C ASP A 85 2.37 2.76 2.30
N SER A 86 1.91 4.00 2.06
CA SER A 86 0.85 4.65 2.84
C SER A 86 -0.52 4.04 2.58
N VAL A 87 -0.63 2.74 2.77
CA VAL A 87 -1.91 2.03 2.66
C VAL A 87 -2.60 2.05 4.01
N SER A 88 -3.80 2.61 4.02
CA SER A 88 -4.69 2.64 5.18
C SER A 88 -5.78 1.59 5.05
N VAL A 89 -5.92 0.72 6.04
CA VAL A 89 -7.05 -0.19 6.17
C VAL A 89 -7.80 0.16 7.44
N ARG A 90 -9.06 0.57 7.33
CA ARG A 90 -9.88 1.04 8.44
C ARG A 90 -9.25 2.22 9.20
N GLY A 91 -8.50 3.09 8.50
CA GLY A 91 -7.83 4.25 9.09
C GLY A 91 -6.48 3.97 9.72
N VAL A 92 -5.98 2.74 9.67
CA VAL A 92 -4.62 2.43 10.13
C VAL A 92 -3.69 2.40 8.94
N ASN A 93 -2.77 3.33 8.91
CA ASN A 93 -1.73 3.45 7.90
C ASN A 93 -0.33 3.31 8.51
N ASN A 94 0.67 3.25 7.65
CA ASN A 94 2.07 3.37 7.99
C ASN A 94 2.65 4.54 7.19
N ASN A 95 3.27 5.48 7.89
CA ASN A 95 3.98 6.60 7.27
C ASN A 95 5.51 6.54 7.47
N SER A 96 6.03 5.38 7.88
CA SER A 96 7.46 5.19 8.07
C SER A 96 8.10 4.65 6.79
N PHE A 97 9.08 5.35 6.26
CA PHE A 97 9.73 5.07 4.97
C PHE A 97 11.13 4.46 5.09
N GLY A 98 11.67 4.33 6.30
CA GLY A 98 13.00 3.77 6.52
C GLY A 98 13.08 2.27 6.22
N SER A 99 14.24 1.80 5.73
CA SER A 99 14.50 0.38 5.50
C SER A 99 14.47 -0.46 6.78
N GLY A 100 14.58 0.16 7.97
CA GLY A 100 14.48 -0.48 9.29
C GLY A 100 13.06 -0.73 9.77
N SER A 101 12.02 -0.14 9.14
CA SER A 101 10.61 -0.28 9.52
C SER A 101 9.87 -1.32 8.67
N ASP A 102 8.70 -1.74 9.11
CA ASP A 102 7.81 -2.68 8.40
C ASP A 102 6.43 -2.05 8.13
N PRO A 103 5.67 -2.48 7.11
CA PRO A 103 4.30 -2.04 6.89
C PRO A 103 3.31 -2.67 7.89
N ALA A 104 2.16 -2.02 8.12
CA ALA A 104 1.06 -2.56 8.93
C ALA A 104 0.15 -3.52 8.14
N LEU A 105 0.18 -3.45 6.80
CA LEU A 105 -0.57 -4.31 5.87
C LEU A 105 0.34 -5.34 5.22
N GLY A 106 0.01 -6.63 5.37
CA GLY A 106 0.73 -7.71 4.72
C GLY A 106 0.24 -7.95 3.29
N ILE A 107 1.15 -8.02 2.32
CA ILE A 107 0.85 -8.40 0.93
C ILE A 107 1.48 -9.76 0.65
N PHE A 108 0.74 -10.66 -0.01
CA PHE A 108 1.16 -12.03 -0.26
C PHE A 108 0.90 -12.44 -1.71
N LEU A 109 1.85 -13.15 -2.31
CA LEU A 109 1.68 -13.85 -3.59
C LEU A 109 1.78 -15.36 -3.36
N ASP A 110 0.69 -16.09 -3.64
CA ASP A 110 0.58 -17.55 -3.38
C ASP A 110 1.06 -17.98 -1.99
N GLY A 111 0.79 -17.13 -0.97
CA GLY A 111 1.14 -17.35 0.43
C GLY A 111 2.54 -16.92 0.85
N VAL A 112 3.36 -16.37 -0.07
CA VAL A 112 4.68 -15.79 0.24
C VAL A 112 4.55 -14.29 0.44
N TYR A 113 5.05 -13.79 1.56
CA TYR A 113 5.05 -12.38 1.92
C TYR A 113 5.84 -11.55 0.90
N GLN A 114 5.26 -10.45 0.46
CA GLN A 114 5.85 -9.49 -0.46
C GLN A 114 6.29 -8.28 0.37
N SER A 115 7.51 -8.33 0.84
CA SER A 115 8.01 -7.28 1.71
C SER A 115 8.30 -6.00 0.96
N ARG A 116 8.05 -4.88 1.61
CA ARG A 116 8.65 -3.56 1.43
C ARG A 116 8.31 -2.78 0.17
N THR A 117 8.42 -1.51 0.35
CA THR A 117 8.31 -0.42 -0.60
C THR A 117 9.03 -0.72 -1.91
N GLY A 118 8.35 -0.52 -3.02
CA GLY A 118 8.91 -0.74 -4.36
C GLY A 118 8.99 -2.18 -4.82
N ALA A 119 8.75 -3.15 -3.94
CA ALA A 119 8.97 -4.57 -4.22
C ALA A 119 7.69 -5.40 -4.38
N THR A 120 6.50 -4.79 -4.41
CA THR A 120 5.24 -5.51 -4.63
C THR A 120 5.00 -5.71 -6.12
N PRO A 121 4.77 -6.95 -6.58
CA PRO A 121 4.55 -7.23 -7.99
C PRO A 121 3.19 -6.75 -8.48
N SER A 122 3.13 -6.43 -9.78
CA SER A 122 1.91 -6.01 -10.47
C SER A 122 0.84 -7.12 -10.53
N MET A 123 -0.41 -6.69 -10.62
CA MET A 123 -1.55 -7.60 -10.72
C MET A 123 -1.82 -8.00 -12.18
N TYR A 124 -1.30 -9.13 -12.62
CA TYR A 124 -1.60 -9.73 -13.92
C TYR A 124 -1.74 -11.24 -13.81
N ASP A 125 -2.51 -11.84 -14.68
CA ASP A 125 -2.74 -13.29 -14.74
C ASP A 125 -3.06 -13.91 -13.37
N LEU A 126 -3.95 -13.26 -12.62
CA LEU A 126 -4.41 -13.71 -11.31
C LEU A 126 -5.67 -14.56 -11.45
N GLU A 127 -5.83 -15.53 -10.58
CA GLU A 127 -7.10 -16.24 -10.35
C GLU A 127 -8.04 -15.32 -9.56
N ARG A 128 -7.50 -14.69 -8.49
CA ARG A 128 -8.22 -13.77 -7.62
C ARG A 128 -7.28 -12.94 -6.74
N VAL A 129 -7.84 -11.89 -6.16
CA VAL A 129 -7.25 -11.11 -5.08
C VAL A 129 -8.22 -11.08 -3.90
N GLU A 130 -7.71 -11.31 -2.71
CA GLU A 130 -8.48 -11.30 -1.47
C GLU A 130 -7.96 -10.17 -0.58
N VAL A 131 -8.82 -9.26 -0.15
CA VAL A 131 -8.51 -8.20 0.81
C VAL A 131 -9.16 -8.55 2.14
N VAL A 132 -8.35 -8.91 3.12
CA VAL A 132 -8.79 -9.30 4.47
C VAL A 132 -8.56 -8.11 5.39
N LYS A 133 -9.65 -7.54 5.92
CA LYS A 133 -9.62 -6.33 6.74
C LYS A 133 -9.53 -6.67 8.23
N GLY A 134 -8.79 -5.82 8.98
CA GLY A 134 -8.53 -6.03 10.40
C GLY A 134 -7.43 -7.05 10.71
N PRO A 135 -7.04 -7.21 11.98
CA PRO A 135 -5.83 -7.93 12.36
C PRO A 135 -5.82 -9.41 11.95
N GLN A 136 -4.70 -9.82 11.31
CA GLN A 136 -4.49 -11.18 10.81
C GLN A 136 -3.26 -11.86 11.42
N GLY A 137 -2.76 -11.39 12.55
CA GLY A 137 -1.53 -11.88 13.18
C GLY A 137 -1.50 -13.39 13.45
N THR A 138 -2.64 -14.06 13.68
CA THR A 138 -2.69 -15.50 13.96
C THR A 138 -2.41 -16.39 12.74
N LEU A 139 -2.83 -15.96 11.55
CA LEU A 139 -2.70 -16.74 10.32
C LEU A 139 -1.53 -16.24 9.47
N PHE A 140 -1.53 -14.97 9.12
CA PHE A 140 -0.53 -14.38 8.23
C PHE A 140 0.75 -13.98 8.97
N GLY A 141 0.70 -13.77 10.30
CA GLY A 141 1.87 -13.49 11.13
C GLY A 141 2.17 -12.00 11.27
N ARG A 142 3.45 -11.65 11.27
CA ARG A 142 3.93 -10.27 11.44
C ARG A 142 3.39 -9.33 10.38
N ASN A 143 3.32 -8.04 10.70
CA ASN A 143 3.04 -6.98 9.73
C ASN A 143 1.68 -7.14 9.04
N THR A 144 0.70 -7.66 9.78
CA THR A 144 -0.70 -7.80 9.34
C THR A 144 -1.66 -7.22 10.38
N ALA A 145 -1.22 -6.14 11.04
CA ALA A 145 -1.98 -5.47 12.09
C ALA A 145 -3.25 -4.80 11.54
N SER A 146 -3.17 -4.16 10.37
CA SER A 146 -4.33 -3.54 9.70
C SER A 146 -5.09 -4.52 8.80
N GLY A 147 -4.42 -5.55 8.24
CA GLY A 147 -5.03 -6.51 7.33
C GLY A 147 -4.03 -7.28 6.48
N ALA A 148 -4.55 -7.97 5.45
CA ALA A 148 -3.76 -8.69 4.48
C ALA A 148 -4.37 -8.61 3.08
N ILE A 149 -3.53 -8.47 2.05
CA ILE A 149 -3.89 -8.65 0.64
C ILE A 149 -3.24 -9.95 0.16
N SER A 150 -4.05 -10.86 -0.35
CA SER A 150 -3.57 -12.14 -0.89
C SER A 150 -3.84 -12.21 -2.38
N MET A 151 -2.79 -12.22 -3.18
CA MET A 151 -2.83 -12.44 -4.63
C MET A 151 -2.61 -13.92 -4.92
N VAL A 152 -3.51 -14.51 -5.67
CA VAL A 152 -3.44 -15.92 -6.07
C VAL A 152 -3.25 -15.97 -7.58
N ALA A 153 -2.11 -16.52 -8.01
CA ALA A 153 -1.79 -16.67 -9.42
C ALA A 153 -2.65 -17.76 -10.08
N ARG A 154 -2.94 -17.56 -11.36
CA ARG A 154 -3.69 -18.54 -12.14
C ARG A 154 -2.85 -19.78 -12.41
N LYS A 155 -3.39 -20.96 -12.09
CA LYS A 155 -2.78 -22.23 -12.35
C LYS A 155 -3.07 -22.72 -13.78
N PRO A 156 -2.17 -23.56 -14.38
CA PRO A 156 -2.40 -24.13 -15.70
C PRO A 156 -3.61 -25.07 -15.72
N GLY A 157 -4.36 -25.01 -16.80
CA GLY A 157 -5.45 -25.95 -17.08
C GLY A 157 -4.98 -27.28 -17.66
N ASP A 158 -5.90 -28.27 -17.71
CA ASP A 158 -5.66 -29.64 -18.22
C ASP A 158 -5.72 -29.73 -19.75
N THR A 159 -6.06 -28.67 -20.44
CA THR A 159 -6.18 -28.60 -21.90
C THR A 159 -5.34 -27.48 -22.47
N LEU A 160 -4.85 -27.67 -23.71
CA LEU A 160 -4.19 -26.58 -24.42
C LEU A 160 -5.22 -25.46 -24.64
N ALA A 161 -4.98 -24.33 -23.98
CA ALA A 161 -5.83 -23.14 -24.05
C ALA A 161 -4.96 -21.89 -23.96
N GLY A 162 -5.43 -20.80 -24.52
CA GLY A 162 -4.68 -19.55 -24.42
C GLY A 162 -5.59 -18.34 -24.52
N GLU A 163 -5.06 -17.23 -24.03
CA GLU A 163 -5.69 -15.92 -24.16
C GLU A 163 -4.65 -14.86 -24.46
N VAL A 164 -5.08 -13.88 -25.26
CA VAL A 164 -4.28 -12.70 -25.61
C VAL A 164 -5.20 -11.49 -25.55
N SER A 165 -4.75 -10.45 -24.87
CA SER A 165 -5.40 -9.15 -24.82
C SER A 165 -4.49 -8.10 -25.43
N VAL A 166 -5.04 -7.21 -26.24
CA VAL A 166 -4.34 -6.04 -26.75
C VAL A 166 -5.20 -4.80 -26.50
N GLY A 167 -4.57 -3.74 -25.97
CA GLY A 167 -5.22 -2.48 -25.65
C GLY A 167 -4.50 -1.30 -26.26
N ALA A 168 -5.24 -0.21 -26.49
CA ALA A 168 -4.70 1.08 -26.87
C ALA A 168 -5.58 2.20 -26.32
N GLY A 169 -4.98 3.34 -25.95
CA GLY A 169 -5.71 4.46 -25.35
C GLY A 169 -5.08 5.82 -25.61
N GLN A 170 -5.62 6.83 -24.94
CA GLN A 170 -5.01 8.17 -24.89
C GLN A 170 -3.63 8.10 -24.24
N TYR A 171 -2.86 9.18 -24.34
CA TYR A 171 -1.49 9.27 -23.83
C TYR A 171 -0.57 8.18 -24.34
N GLY A 172 -0.73 7.76 -25.62
CA GLY A 172 0.12 6.72 -26.23
C GLY A 172 -0.04 5.33 -25.57
N ARG A 173 -1.03 5.12 -24.70
CA ARG A 173 -1.25 3.87 -23.97
C ARG A 173 -1.32 2.69 -24.90
N THR A 174 -0.49 1.70 -24.64
CA THR A 174 -0.51 0.39 -25.29
C THR A 174 -0.39 -0.71 -24.25
N GLU A 175 -1.17 -1.76 -24.42
CA GLU A 175 -1.19 -2.90 -23.50
C GLU A 175 -1.22 -4.20 -24.26
N PHE A 176 -0.42 -5.15 -23.82
CA PHE A 176 -0.45 -6.52 -24.27
C PHE A 176 -0.40 -7.43 -23.04
N GLU A 177 -1.36 -8.34 -22.90
CA GLU A 177 -1.35 -9.37 -21.88
C GLU A 177 -1.70 -10.70 -22.51
N GLY A 178 -1.05 -11.78 -22.09
CA GLY A 178 -1.37 -13.11 -22.62
C GLY A 178 -1.03 -14.22 -21.65
N GLY A 179 -1.77 -15.33 -21.78
CA GLY A 179 -1.57 -16.56 -21.04
C GLY A 179 -1.76 -17.78 -21.94
N LEU A 180 -0.93 -18.81 -21.71
CA LEU A 180 -0.96 -20.06 -22.47
C LEU A 180 -0.86 -21.26 -21.52
N ASP A 181 -1.89 -22.08 -21.46
CA ASP A 181 -1.92 -23.35 -20.75
C ASP A 181 -1.41 -24.48 -21.66
N MET A 182 -0.41 -25.20 -21.21
CA MET A 182 0.20 -26.32 -21.94
C MET A 182 0.26 -27.56 -21.07
N PRO A 183 -0.65 -28.53 -21.24
CA PRO A 183 -0.50 -29.85 -20.65
C PRO A 183 0.64 -30.60 -21.34
N LEU A 184 1.61 -31.09 -20.56
CA LEU A 184 2.79 -31.82 -21.04
C LEU A 184 2.72 -33.31 -20.67
N GLY A 185 1.59 -33.93 -20.90
CA GLY A 185 1.27 -35.29 -20.52
C GLY A 185 0.09 -35.36 -19.55
N ASP A 186 -0.01 -36.48 -18.82
CA ASP A 186 -1.13 -36.70 -17.90
C ASP A 186 -0.90 -36.06 -16.52
N ASP A 187 0.37 -35.82 -16.16
CA ASP A 187 0.77 -35.42 -14.79
C ASP A 187 1.46 -34.06 -14.71
N LEU A 188 1.70 -33.38 -15.84
CA LEU A 188 2.45 -32.12 -15.88
C LEU A 188 1.70 -31.08 -16.71
N SER A 189 1.43 -29.96 -16.12
CA SER A 189 0.84 -28.79 -16.79
C SER A 189 1.68 -27.55 -16.53
N VAL A 190 1.82 -26.71 -17.54
CA VAL A 190 2.59 -25.45 -17.48
C VAL A 190 1.75 -24.31 -18.02
N ARG A 191 1.74 -23.17 -17.33
CA ARG A 191 1.19 -21.90 -17.80
C ARG A 191 2.30 -20.88 -18.00
N PHE A 192 2.30 -20.26 -19.15
CA PHE A 192 3.13 -19.09 -19.45
C PHE A 192 2.22 -17.86 -19.48
N ALA A 193 2.57 -16.82 -18.76
CA ALA A 193 1.84 -15.55 -18.79
C ALA A 193 2.83 -14.40 -18.96
N GLY A 194 2.36 -13.29 -19.54
CA GLY A 194 3.15 -12.08 -19.69
C GLY A 194 2.29 -10.85 -19.89
N LYS A 195 2.79 -9.71 -19.44
CA LYS A 195 2.17 -8.39 -19.59
C LYS A 195 3.22 -7.39 -20.06
N HIS A 196 2.84 -6.57 -21.01
CA HIS A 196 3.52 -5.34 -21.37
C HIS A 196 2.51 -4.20 -21.33
N PHE A 197 2.88 -3.12 -20.68
CA PHE A 197 2.10 -1.90 -20.58
C PHE A 197 3.02 -0.72 -20.81
N GLN A 198 2.57 0.29 -21.55
CA GLN A 198 3.26 1.55 -21.74
C GLN A 198 2.23 2.67 -21.86
N GLU A 199 2.53 3.80 -21.20
CA GLU A 199 1.74 5.04 -21.30
C GLU A 199 2.69 6.25 -21.27
N ASP A 200 2.45 7.25 -22.09
CA ASP A 200 3.17 8.53 -22.10
C ASP A 200 2.66 9.43 -20.95
N GLY A 201 3.44 10.47 -20.59
CA GLY A 201 3.06 11.46 -19.59
C GLY A 201 1.74 12.16 -19.89
N HIS A 202 1.02 12.53 -18.84
CA HIS A 202 -0.29 13.20 -18.91
C HIS A 202 -0.34 14.54 -18.17
N VAL A 203 0.69 14.88 -17.40
CA VAL A 203 0.85 16.13 -16.69
C VAL A 203 1.81 17.02 -17.47
N GLU A 204 1.35 18.21 -17.91
CA GLU A 204 2.17 19.15 -18.68
C GLU A 204 3.21 19.81 -17.78
N ASN A 205 4.50 19.59 -18.07
CA ASN A 205 5.59 20.24 -17.33
C ASN A 205 6.01 21.56 -17.99
N LEU A 206 5.66 22.66 -17.36
CA LEU A 206 5.92 24.02 -17.86
C LEU A 206 7.37 24.51 -17.61
N ALA A 207 8.12 23.87 -16.71
CA ALA A 207 9.55 24.13 -16.57
C ALA A 207 10.34 23.67 -17.78
N GLY A 208 9.79 22.77 -18.60
CA GLY A 208 10.34 22.26 -19.84
C GLY A 208 10.59 20.77 -19.82
N GLY A 209 11.02 20.24 -20.95
CA GLY A 209 11.24 18.78 -21.10
C GLY A 209 10.04 18.08 -21.69
N ARG A 210 9.64 16.94 -21.13
CA ARG A 210 8.49 16.14 -21.53
C ARG A 210 7.36 16.24 -20.48
N ASP A 211 6.16 15.86 -20.88
CA ASP A 211 5.08 15.66 -19.94
C ASP A 211 5.43 14.54 -18.95
N LEU A 212 4.95 14.66 -17.70
CA LEU A 212 5.22 13.75 -16.58
C LEU A 212 4.08 12.74 -16.39
N GLY A 213 4.37 11.66 -15.67
CA GLY A 213 3.45 10.56 -15.40
C GLY A 213 3.51 9.44 -16.43
N ALA A 214 4.64 9.32 -17.16
CA ALA A 214 4.90 8.17 -18.04
C ALA A 214 5.16 6.90 -17.23
N SER A 215 4.71 5.74 -17.76
CA SER A 215 4.88 4.44 -17.12
C SER A 215 5.08 3.33 -18.14
N GLU A 216 5.98 2.39 -17.83
CA GLU A 216 6.20 1.16 -18.58
C GLU A 216 6.33 -0.02 -17.63
N LEU A 217 5.73 -1.16 -18.02
CA LEU A 217 5.78 -2.42 -17.29
C LEU A 217 6.04 -3.57 -18.26
N ASN A 218 7.02 -4.41 -17.93
CA ASN A 218 7.28 -5.68 -18.61
C ASN A 218 7.28 -6.80 -17.57
N ALA A 219 6.36 -7.75 -17.65
CA ALA A 219 6.25 -8.83 -16.70
C ALA A 219 6.06 -10.19 -17.38
N MET A 220 6.64 -11.23 -16.78
CA MET A 220 6.49 -12.61 -17.21
C MET A 220 6.37 -13.55 -16.02
N ARG A 221 5.52 -14.59 -16.17
CA ARG A 221 5.32 -15.63 -15.17
C ARG A 221 5.24 -17.01 -15.81
N VAL A 222 5.83 -17.99 -15.14
CA VAL A 222 5.70 -19.41 -15.47
C VAL A 222 5.17 -20.11 -14.23
N THR A 223 4.02 -20.77 -14.36
CA THR A 223 3.43 -21.61 -13.31
C THR A 223 3.39 -23.06 -13.80
N THR A 224 3.95 -23.96 -13.01
CA THR A 224 4.04 -25.38 -13.33
C THR A 224 3.35 -26.18 -12.24
N VAL A 225 2.46 -27.11 -12.61
CA VAL A 225 1.81 -28.06 -11.70
C VAL A 225 2.18 -29.46 -12.10
N TYR A 226 2.63 -30.25 -11.13
CA TYR A 226 2.98 -31.66 -11.30
C TYR A 226 2.23 -32.54 -10.29
N ASP A 227 1.41 -33.47 -10.79
CA ASP A 227 0.54 -34.37 -10.02
C ASP A 227 0.95 -35.85 -10.17
N GLY A 228 2.14 -36.16 -10.70
CA GLY A 228 2.60 -37.53 -10.98
C GLY A 228 3.03 -38.32 -9.74
N PHE A 229 2.98 -37.77 -8.53
CA PHE A 229 3.19 -38.44 -7.29
C PHE A 229 1.87 -38.85 -6.63
N ASP A 230 1.78 -40.00 -6.01
CA ASP A 230 0.59 -40.45 -5.29
C ASP A 230 0.22 -39.39 -4.19
N ASN A 231 -0.98 -38.86 -4.23
CA ASN A 231 -1.51 -37.91 -3.26
C ASN A 231 -0.65 -36.65 -3.05
N THR A 232 0.14 -36.24 -4.05
CA THR A 232 1.04 -35.10 -3.91
C THR A 232 0.99 -34.23 -5.14
N THR A 233 0.66 -32.96 -4.93
CA THR A 233 0.73 -31.91 -5.94
C THR A 233 1.94 -31.01 -5.68
N VAL A 234 2.71 -30.73 -6.70
CA VAL A 234 3.84 -29.77 -6.67
C VAL A 234 3.54 -28.61 -7.59
N THR A 235 3.48 -27.42 -7.05
CA THR A 235 3.30 -26.17 -7.82
C THR A 235 4.56 -25.35 -7.73
N LEU A 236 5.11 -24.95 -8.87
CA LEU A 236 6.23 -24.01 -8.98
C LEU A 236 5.78 -22.78 -9.76
N LEU A 237 5.88 -21.62 -9.14
CA LEU A 237 5.73 -20.32 -9.78
C LEU A 237 7.10 -19.66 -9.85
N ALA A 238 7.43 -19.08 -11.00
CA ALA A 238 8.57 -18.18 -11.17
C ALA A 238 8.13 -16.98 -11.99
N GLN A 239 8.46 -15.78 -11.52
CA GLN A 239 8.12 -14.53 -12.23
C GLN A 239 9.28 -13.55 -12.22
N TYR A 240 9.26 -12.67 -13.20
CA TYR A 240 10.13 -11.51 -13.32
C TYR A 240 9.33 -10.32 -13.81
N GLU A 241 9.60 -9.17 -13.23
CA GLU A 241 8.98 -7.90 -13.57
C GLU A 241 10.03 -6.81 -13.62
N ASP A 242 9.92 -5.97 -14.62
CA ASP A 242 10.69 -4.75 -14.85
C ASP A 242 9.68 -3.62 -15.11
N ARG A 243 9.64 -2.63 -14.22
CA ARG A 243 8.77 -1.47 -14.34
C ARG A 243 9.55 -0.19 -14.13
N ILE A 244 9.11 0.86 -14.83
CA ILE A 244 9.64 2.21 -14.69
C ILE A 244 8.49 3.21 -14.83
N SER A 245 8.45 4.19 -13.94
CA SER A 245 7.57 5.35 -14.03
C SER A 245 8.32 6.62 -13.64
N ASP A 246 7.66 7.76 -13.78
CA ASP A 246 8.26 9.06 -13.45
C ASP A 246 8.32 9.36 -11.95
N GLY A 247 7.83 8.45 -11.09
CA GLY A 247 7.72 8.71 -9.66
C GLY A 247 6.62 9.72 -9.35
N THR A 248 6.58 10.18 -8.11
CA THR A 248 5.61 11.16 -7.64
C THR A 248 5.80 12.51 -8.32
N ILE A 249 4.70 13.12 -8.75
CA ILE A 249 4.69 14.42 -9.40
C ILE A 249 4.20 15.47 -8.40
N TYR A 250 5.11 16.30 -7.93
CA TYR A 250 4.80 17.35 -6.98
C TYR A 250 4.31 18.62 -7.71
N ARG A 251 3.28 19.22 -7.16
CA ARG A 251 2.80 20.54 -7.56
C ARG A 251 2.86 21.48 -6.38
N ALA A 252 3.75 22.43 -6.45
CA ALA A 252 3.84 23.52 -5.49
C ALA A 252 2.62 24.44 -5.56
N PHE A 253 2.18 24.95 -4.42
CA PHE A 253 1.17 26.00 -4.34
C PHE A 253 1.53 26.99 -3.23
N ASP A 254 1.02 28.22 -3.33
CA ASP A 254 1.29 29.27 -2.36
C ASP A 254 0.75 28.86 -0.97
N ASN A 255 1.56 29.06 0.05
CA ASN A 255 1.16 28.87 1.43
C ASN A 255 1.62 30.05 2.29
N ASP A 256 1.02 30.20 3.45
CA ASP A 256 1.39 31.22 4.44
C ASP A 256 2.71 30.91 5.17
N ALA A 257 3.40 29.82 4.84
CA ALA A 257 4.52 29.25 5.60
C ALA A 257 5.90 29.80 5.23
N GLY A 258 5.99 30.83 4.37
CA GLY A 258 7.24 31.56 4.18
C GLY A 258 8.01 31.29 2.90
N TYR A 259 7.47 30.51 1.93
CA TYR A 259 8.07 30.43 0.60
C TYR A 259 8.05 31.80 -0.07
N ASN A 260 9.24 32.38 -0.33
CA ASN A 260 9.42 33.76 -0.77
C ASN A 260 9.39 33.95 -2.29
N TYR A 261 9.30 32.84 -3.06
CA TYR A 261 9.33 32.89 -4.52
C TYR A 261 7.92 32.77 -5.11
N PRO A 262 7.66 33.44 -6.25
CA PRO A 262 6.35 33.37 -6.88
C PRO A 262 6.16 31.96 -7.49
N ILE A 263 5.17 31.23 -7.01
CA ILE A 263 4.70 30.01 -7.65
C ILE A 263 3.85 30.43 -8.86
N PRO A 264 4.21 30.01 -10.08
CA PRO A 264 3.44 30.38 -11.26
C PRO A 264 2.03 29.79 -11.21
N GLU A 265 1.02 30.59 -11.57
CA GLU A 265 -0.34 30.07 -11.78
C GLU A 265 -0.35 29.11 -12.98
N GLY A 266 -0.98 27.94 -12.84
CA GLY A 266 -1.15 26.93 -13.89
C GLY A 266 -2.52 26.26 -13.79
N ASP A 267 -2.94 25.61 -14.89
CA ASP A 267 -4.11 24.74 -14.88
C ASP A 267 -3.85 23.53 -13.99
N TYR A 268 -4.89 22.79 -13.61
CA TYR A 268 -4.81 21.67 -12.66
C TYR A 268 -3.78 20.59 -13.05
N ASP A 269 -3.65 20.28 -14.35
CA ASP A 269 -2.77 19.28 -14.94
C ASP A 269 -1.40 19.88 -15.40
N GLN A 270 -1.00 21.04 -14.86
CA GLN A 270 0.26 21.70 -15.15
C GLN A 270 1.11 21.81 -13.90
N VAL A 271 2.39 21.49 -14.04
CA VAL A 271 3.42 21.56 -12.99
C VAL A 271 4.67 22.28 -13.49
N TYR A 272 5.60 22.55 -12.60
CA TYR A 272 6.84 23.25 -12.89
C TYR A 272 8.09 22.51 -12.42
N ASN A 273 8.08 21.18 -12.43
CA ASN A 273 9.18 20.37 -11.96
C ASN A 273 10.43 20.58 -12.82
N ASP A 274 11.55 20.95 -12.22
CA ASP A 274 12.84 21.09 -12.90
C ASP A 274 13.48 19.73 -13.19
N GLN A 275 13.15 18.71 -12.38
CA GLN A 275 13.61 17.34 -12.50
C GLN A 275 12.48 16.36 -12.84
N VAL A 276 12.75 15.44 -13.74
CA VAL A 276 11.88 14.29 -13.98
C VAL A 276 12.21 13.22 -12.94
N GLY A 277 11.23 12.87 -12.13
CA GLY A 277 11.36 11.79 -11.16
C GLY A 277 11.57 10.41 -11.79
N LYS A 278 11.80 9.41 -10.96
CA LYS A 278 12.00 8.02 -11.36
C LYS A 278 11.48 7.08 -10.29
N ASP A 279 10.70 6.08 -10.68
CA ASP A 279 10.27 4.94 -9.86
C ASP A 279 10.51 3.68 -10.70
N GLU A 280 11.63 3.00 -10.46
CA GLU A 280 12.06 1.84 -11.22
C GLU A 280 12.25 0.64 -10.31
N ALA A 281 11.66 -0.50 -10.68
CA ALA A 281 11.79 -1.74 -9.93
C ALA A 281 12.01 -2.94 -10.85
N GLU A 282 13.03 -3.73 -10.54
CA GLU A 282 13.22 -5.08 -11.04
C GLU A 282 12.90 -6.07 -9.92
N ILE A 283 11.93 -6.97 -10.14
CA ILE A 283 11.45 -7.92 -9.13
C ILE A 283 11.50 -9.33 -9.70
N ALA A 284 12.06 -10.28 -8.94
CA ALA A 284 11.98 -11.69 -9.27
C ALA A 284 11.51 -12.51 -8.07
N ASP A 285 10.51 -13.37 -8.31
CA ASP A 285 9.93 -14.26 -7.29
C ASP A 285 9.98 -15.71 -7.75
N VAL A 286 10.22 -16.59 -6.81
CA VAL A 286 10.05 -18.04 -6.96
C VAL A 286 9.25 -18.58 -5.78
N VAL A 287 8.11 -19.22 -6.06
CA VAL A 287 7.28 -19.88 -5.05
C VAL A 287 7.15 -21.35 -5.38
N LEU A 288 7.59 -22.20 -4.45
CA LEU A 288 7.42 -23.66 -4.52
C LEU A 288 6.45 -24.13 -3.44
N THR A 289 5.31 -24.65 -3.88
CA THR A 289 4.30 -25.27 -3.00
C THR A 289 4.25 -26.77 -3.23
N VAL A 290 4.39 -27.55 -2.16
CA VAL A 290 4.22 -29.00 -2.16
C VAL A 290 3.10 -29.36 -1.21
N GLU A 291 2.05 -29.97 -1.73
CA GLU A 291 0.89 -30.40 -0.96
C GLU A 291 0.78 -31.92 -0.99
N HIS A 292 0.74 -32.56 0.17
CA HIS A 292 0.62 -34.00 0.31
C HIS A 292 -0.61 -34.38 1.13
N GLU A 293 -1.54 -35.12 0.54
CA GLU A 293 -2.71 -35.62 1.24
C GLU A 293 -2.34 -36.90 2.04
N LEU A 294 -2.45 -36.80 3.35
CA LEU A 294 -2.18 -37.90 4.28
C LEU A 294 -3.34 -38.90 4.28
N ALA A 295 -3.05 -40.15 4.65
CA ALA A 295 -4.08 -41.17 4.79
C ALA A 295 -5.20 -40.85 5.80
N SER A 296 -5.00 -39.86 6.65
CA SER A 296 -6.02 -39.30 7.56
C SER A 296 -7.01 -38.35 6.86
N GLY A 297 -6.77 -37.95 5.61
CA GLY A 297 -7.48 -36.89 4.90
C GLY A 297 -6.99 -35.49 5.24
N SER A 298 -5.94 -35.33 6.05
CA SER A 298 -5.29 -34.05 6.32
C SER A 298 -4.26 -33.74 5.24
N THR A 299 -4.07 -32.47 4.90
CA THR A 299 -3.06 -32.01 3.94
C THR A 299 -1.84 -31.46 4.66
N LEU A 300 -0.66 -31.95 4.31
CA LEU A 300 0.62 -31.35 4.70
C LEU A 300 1.10 -30.49 3.55
N SER A 301 1.26 -29.19 3.79
CA SER A 301 1.74 -28.22 2.80
C SER A 301 3.11 -27.70 3.21
N SER A 302 4.01 -27.56 2.23
CA SER A 302 5.30 -26.90 2.35
C SER A 302 5.32 -25.76 1.34
N ILE A 303 5.49 -24.52 1.79
CA ILE A 303 5.54 -23.34 0.94
C ILE A 303 6.91 -22.70 1.12
N THR A 304 7.70 -22.65 0.05
CA THR A 304 9.03 -22.04 0.02
C THR A 304 8.98 -20.83 -0.91
N GLY A 305 9.36 -19.69 -0.43
CA GLY A 305 9.45 -18.44 -1.17
C GLY A 305 10.89 -17.95 -1.25
N TYR A 306 11.28 -17.42 -2.42
CA TYR A 306 12.47 -16.61 -2.60
C TYR A 306 12.12 -15.43 -3.47
N LYS A 307 12.56 -14.24 -3.07
CA LYS A 307 12.35 -12.99 -3.78
C LYS A 307 13.63 -12.18 -3.78
N THR A 308 13.90 -11.50 -4.88
CA THR A 308 14.95 -10.48 -4.98
C THR A 308 14.40 -9.25 -5.69
N HIS A 309 14.89 -8.08 -5.32
CA HIS A 309 14.52 -6.83 -5.96
C HIS A 309 15.67 -5.83 -6.03
N ASN A 310 15.63 -5.00 -7.09
CA ASN A 310 16.36 -3.75 -7.20
C ASN A 310 15.32 -2.64 -7.35
N TYR A 311 15.50 -1.55 -6.63
CA TYR A 311 14.56 -0.43 -6.62
C TYR A 311 15.32 0.88 -6.62
N THR A 312 14.98 1.79 -7.54
CA THR A 312 15.50 3.15 -7.61
C THR A 312 14.34 4.13 -7.62
N TYR A 313 14.38 5.10 -6.74
CA TYR A 313 13.41 6.17 -6.64
C TYR A 313 14.10 7.54 -6.63
N ILE A 314 13.59 8.47 -7.43
CA ILE A 314 14.04 9.87 -7.49
C ILE A 314 12.81 10.74 -7.62
N GLU A 315 12.72 11.80 -6.83
CA GLU A 315 11.64 12.76 -6.92
C GLU A 315 12.14 14.20 -6.82
N ASP A 316 11.40 15.10 -7.46
CA ASP A 316 11.49 16.55 -7.35
C ASP A 316 10.53 16.95 -6.21
N PHE A 317 11.05 17.00 -4.98
CA PHE A 317 10.22 17.14 -3.79
C PHE A 317 9.62 18.54 -3.63
N ASP A 318 10.29 19.58 -4.13
CA ASP A 318 9.84 20.94 -4.01
C ASP A 318 8.76 21.32 -5.05
N GLY A 319 8.66 20.60 -6.17
CA GLY A 319 7.65 20.80 -7.21
C GLY A 319 7.71 22.17 -7.89
N THR A 320 8.89 22.82 -7.91
CA THR A 320 9.11 24.13 -8.53
C THR A 320 9.99 24.04 -9.79
N ALA A 321 10.23 25.18 -10.45
CA ALA A 321 11.11 25.25 -11.62
C ALA A 321 12.59 25.48 -11.25
N GLU A 322 12.87 25.66 -10.00
CA GLU A 322 14.21 25.86 -9.45
C GLU A 322 14.67 24.58 -8.81
N HIS A 323 15.93 24.21 -8.96
CA HIS A 323 16.47 23.05 -8.26
C HIS A 323 16.71 23.40 -6.79
N ILE A 324 15.76 23.03 -5.93
CA ILE A 324 15.81 23.32 -4.50
C ILE A 324 16.12 22.02 -3.76
N ASP A 325 15.33 20.97 -4.01
CA ASP A 325 15.36 19.75 -3.24
C ASP A 325 15.04 18.52 -4.11
N THR A 326 15.89 17.52 -4.03
CA THR A 326 15.72 16.24 -4.71
C THR A 326 15.94 15.09 -3.75
N TYR A 327 15.04 14.15 -3.76
CA TYR A 327 15.11 12.96 -2.96
C TYR A 327 15.52 11.74 -3.80
N VAL A 328 16.44 10.94 -3.29
CA VAL A 328 16.97 9.75 -3.97
C VAL A 328 16.95 8.54 -3.05
N ARG A 329 16.50 7.41 -3.57
CA ARG A 329 16.62 6.11 -2.92
C ARG A 329 17.03 5.04 -3.90
N ASP A 330 18.09 4.30 -3.57
CA ASP A 330 18.46 3.05 -4.23
C ASP A 330 18.37 1.92 -3.21
N GLN A 331 17.68 0.83 -3.53
CA GLN A 331 17.48 -0.29 -2.63
C GLN A 331 17.64 -1.61 -3.35
N THR A 332 18.33 -2.54 -2.72
CA THR A 332 18.34 -3.95 -3.12
C THR A 332 17.89 -4.81 -1.95
N GLY A 333 17.26 -5.94 -2.24
CA GLY A 333 16.87 -6.86 -1.17
C GLY A 333 16.65 -8.28 -1.65
N ASP A 334 16.94 -9.19 -0.74
CA ASP A 334 16.73 -10.62 -0.87
C ASP A 334 15.84 -11.11 0.29
N PHE A 335 14.81 -11.88 -0.03
CA PHE A 335 13.90 -12.46 0.96
C PHE A 335 13.73 -13.95 0.72
N PHE A 336 13.90 -14.74 1.76
CA PHE A 336 13.62 -16.17 1.77
C PHE A 336 12.59 -16.50 2.84
N SER A 337 11.64 -17.37 2.53
CA SER A 337 10.71 -17.91 3.52
C SER A 337 10.40 -19.39 3.34
N GLN A 338 10.09 -20.04 4.45
CA GLN A 338 9.64 -21.42 4.51
C GLN A 338 8.49 -21.55 5.48
N GLU A 339 7.35 -22.06 5.00
CA GLU A 339 6.23 -22.43 5.87
C GLU A 339 5.91 -23.92 5.73
N LEU A 340 5.67 -24.57 6.86
CA LEU A 340 5.12 -25.92 6.94
C LEU A 340 3.75 -25.86 7.61
N ARG A 341 2.75 -26.44 6.97
CA ARG A 341 1.35 -26.37 7.42
C ARG A 341 0.70 -27.75 7.38
N LEU A 342 -0.02 -28.09 8.45
CA LEU A 342 -0.87 -29.27 8.53
C LEU A 342 -2.32 -28.85 8.67
N THR A 343 -3.12 -29.05 7.63
CA THR A 343 -4.53 -28.70 7.58
C THR A 343 -5.39 -29.95 7.66
N SER A 344 -6.26 -30.05 8.66
CA SER A 344 -7.20 -31.16 8.77
C SER A 344 -8.41 -30.95 7.85
N ASN A 345 -8.99 -32.06 7.40
CA ASN A 345 -10.27 -32.10 6.70
C ASN A 345 -11.13 -33.22 7.32
N ASN A 346 -11.46 -33.05 8.62
CA ASN A 346 -12.21 -34.04 9.35
C ASN A 346 -13.72 -33.86 9.17
N ALA A 347 -14.43 -34.95 8.94
CA ALA A 347 -15.90 -34.93 8.95
C ALA A 347 -16.50 -34.76 10.37
N GLY A 348 -15.68 -34.81 11.42
CA GLY A 348 -16.07 -34.60 12.82
C GLY A 348 -16.10 -33.13 13.21
N PRO A 349 -16.53 -32.82 14.43
CA PRO A 349 -16.72 -31.44 14.88
C PRO A 349 -15.42 -30.65 15.09
N PHE A 350 -14.26 -31.28 15.01
CA PHE A 350 -12.98 -30.64 15.29
C PHE A 350 -12.10 -30.61 14.04
N ASN A 351 -11.71 -29.40 13.65
CA ASN A 351 -10.74 -29.17 12.59
C ASN A 351 -9.63 -28.23 13.08
N TYR A 352 -8.47 -28.29 12.41
CA TYR A 352 -7.30 -27.51 12.79
C TYR A 352 -6.44 -27.14 11.60
N VAL A 353 -5.72 -26.03 11.72
CA VAL A 353 -4.54 -25.67 10.94
C VAL A 353 -3.40 -25.46 11.92
N LEU A 354 -2.34 -26.24 11.77
CA LEU A 354 -1.11 -26.09 12.56
C LEU A 354 0.01 -25.70 11.63
N GLY A 355 0.88 -24.79 12.02
CA GLY A 355 1.99 -24.42 11.16
C GLY A 355 3.19 -23.88 11.90
N ALA A 356 4.31 -23.85 11.17
CA ALA A 356 5.55 -23.22 11.55
C ALA A 356 6.13 -22.50 10.34
N SER A 357 6.64 -21.30 10.56
CA SER A 357 7.24 -20.46 9.53
C SER A 357 8.62 -19.96 9.96
N TYR A 358 9.47 -19.71 8.97
CA TYR A 358 10.78 -19.09 9.11
C TYR A 358 10.99 -18.13 7.93
N TYR A 359 11.70 -17.02 8.17
CA TYR A 359 12.15 -16.13 7.11
C TYR A 359 13.55 -15.58 7.39
N GLU A 360 14.24 -15.19 6.33
CA GLU A 360 15.43 -14.37 6.31
C GLU A 360 15.24 -13.27 5.28
N GLU A 361 15.73 -12.08 5.58
CA GLU A 361 15.67 -10.91 4.70
C GLU A 361 16.95 -10.09 4.85
N GLU A 362 17.54 -9.71 3.73
CA GLU A 362 18.63 -8.74 3.65
C GLU A 362 18.17 -7.56 2.80
N VAL A 363 18.34 -6.33 3.31
CA VAL A 363 18.02 -5.10 2.60
C VAL A 363 19.19 -4.15 2.69
N ASN A 364 19.67 -3.70 1.56
CA ASN A 364 20.68 -2.64 1.43
C ASN A 364 19.99 -1.44 0.79
N ALA A 365 20.05 -0.27 1.43
CA ALA A 365 19.46 0.92 0.88
C ALA A 365 20.40 2.12 1.03
N TYR A 366 20.56 2.86 -0.05
CA TYR A 366 21.13 4.20 -0.08
C TYR A 366 19.99 5.20 -0.13
N PHE A 367 20.11 6.24 0.63
CA PHE A 367 19.16 7.32 0.75
C PHE A 367 19.89 8.64 0.67
N ALA A 368 19.40 9.63 -0.08
CA ALA A 368 19.98 10.96 -0.10
C ALA A 368 18.93 12.05 -0.32
N GLY A 369 19.05 13.13 0.44
CA GLY A 369 18.52 14.45 0.11
C GLY A 369 19.60 15.27 -0.61
N ILE A 370 19.23 15.93 -1.68
CA ILE A 370 20.11 16.81 -2.45
C ILE A 370 19.50 18.19 -2.46
N ASP A 371 20.08 19.10 -1.68
CA ASP A 371 19.57 20.46 -1.46
C ASP A 371 20.45 21.52 -2.11
N ASN A 372 19.81 22.55 -2.61
CA ASN A 372 20.51 23.75 -3.05
C ASN A 372 20.65 24.74 -1.88
N GLU A 373 21.82 24.78 -1.27
CA GLU A 373 22.09 25.62 -0.10
C GLU A 373 21.91 27.12 -0.32
N ASP A 374 21.99 27.60 -1.56
CA ASP A 374 21.73 29.02 -1.85
C ASP A 374 20.29 29.43 -1.53
N PHE A 375 19.30 28.53 -1.70
CA PHE A 375 17.92 28.77 -1.30
C PHE A 375 17.75 28.82 0.22
N ILE A 376 18.52 28.00 0.94
CA ILE A 376 18.54 28.01 2.41
C ILE A 376 19.13 29.31 2.92
N CYS A 377 20.29 29.72 2.37
CA CYS A 377 20.95 30.96 2.73
C CYS A 377 20.10 32.20 2.43
N ASP A 378 19.38 32.21 1.30
CA ASP A 378 18.46 33.31 0.95
C ASP A 378 17.28 33.40 1.94
N GLY A 379 16.72 32.26 2.33
CA GLY A 379 15.62 32.18 3.28
C GLY A 379 16.00 32.70 4.67
N ILE A 380 17.14 32.25 5.20
CA ILE A 380 17.65 32.69 6.49
C ILE A 380 17.95 34.18 6.49
N TYR A 381 18.55 34.69 5.42
CA TYR A 381 18.86 36.12 5.34
C TYR A 381 17.59 36.98 5.26
N ALA A 382 16.55 36.50 4.57
CA ALA A 382 15.29 37.24 4.45
C ALA A 382 14.53 37.31 5.78
N ASP A 383 14.59 36.25 6.60
CA ASP A 383 13.87 36.19 7.89
C ASP A 383 14.57 36.95 9.00
N GLU A 384 15.89 36.89 9.09
CA GLU A 384 16.64 37.37 10.25
C GLU A 384 17.14 38.84 10.07
N TRP A 385 17.40 39.32 8.82
CA TRP A 385 18.26 40.49 8.62
C TRP A 385 17.69 41.67 7.88
N GLU A 386 16.72 41.51 6.95
CA GLU A 386 16.04 42.68 6.35
C GLU A 386 14.72 42.34 5.64
N GLU A 387 13.62 42.99 6.03
CA GLU A 387 12.38 43.07 5.26
C GLU A 387 12.66 43.71 3.89
N GLY A 388 12.70 42.91 2.80
CA GLY A 388 12.55 43.42 1.44
C GLY A 388 13.82 43.59 0.60
N LEU A 389 14.65 42.53 0.51
CA LEU A 389 15.63 42.46 -0.58
C LEU A 389 14.94 42.08 -1.88
N ASP A 390 15.08 42.94 -2.92
CA ASP A 390 14.65 42.63 -4.29
C ASP A 390 15.60 41.68 -5.04
N SER A 391 16.52 40.92 -4.32
CA SER A 391 17.54 40.09 -4.97
C SER A 391 17.88 38.87 -4.13
N PHE A 392 17.88 37.71 -4.77
CA PHE A 392 18.38 36.44 -4.28
C PHE A 392 19.81 36.53 -3.72
N VAL A 393 20.06 35.95 -2.55
CA VAL A 393 21.34 35.99 -1.83
C VAL A 393 21.92 34.60 -1.74
N THR A 394 23.05 34.35 -2.37
CA THR A 394 23.77 33.09 -2.32
C THR A 394 24.61 32.96 -1.05
N CYS A 395 24.90 31.74 -0.62
CA CYS A 395 25.70 31.46 0.58
C CYS A 395 27.06 32.16 0.55
N ASP A 396 27.73 32.21 -0.61
CA ASP A 396 29.04 32.85 -0.78
C ASP A 396 28.97 34.38 -0.67
N ALA A 397 27.79 34.96 -0.77
CA ALA A 397 27.54 36.38 -0.62
C ALA A 397 27.26 36.79 0.83
N LEU A 398 26.89 35.86 1.70
CA LEU A 398 26.64 36.12 3.11
C LEU A 398 27.92 36.43 3.88
N PRO A 399 27.93 37.41 4.80
CA PRO A 399 29.03 37.59 5.72
C PRO A 399 29.21 36.36 6.63
N GLN A 400 30.46 35.97 6.91
CA GLN A 400 30.74 34.78 7.73
C GLN A 400 30.11 34.89 9.14
N ASP A 401 30.04 36.09 9.72
CA ASP A 401 29.40 36.32 11.00
C ASP A 401 27.88 36.07 10.98
N VAL A 402 27.23 36.17 9.82
CA VAL A 402 25.82 35.80 9.62
C VAL A 402 25.67 34.28 9.61
N LEU A 403 26.50 33.59 8.82
CA LEU A 403 26.53 32.13 8.78
C LEU A 403 26.86 31.54 10.17
N ASP A 404 27.87 32.10 10.88
CA ASP A 404 28.24 31.67 12.23
C ASP A 404 27.10 31.90 13.26
N GLU A 405 26.28 32.96 13.11
CA GLU A 405 25.15 33.26 13.99
C GLU A 405 23.94 32.38 13.67
N ALA A 406 23.64 32.17 12.38
CA ALA A 406 22.49 31.37 11.94
C ALA A 406 22.69 29.87 12.22
N PHE A 407 23.89 29.35 12.03
CA PHE A 407 24.19 27.92 12.13
C PHE A 407 25.02 27.54 13.36
N GLY A 408 25.34 28.48 14.24
CA GLY A 408 26.00 28.20 15.52
C GLY A 408 27.47 27.78 15.45
N PHE A 409 28.17 27.96 14.32
CA PHE A 409 29.52 27.49 14.12
C PHE A 409 30.56 28.60 14.47
N GLU A 410 31.39 28.36 15.51
CA GLU A 410 32.57 29.15 15.78
C GLU A 410 33.80 28.40 15.23
N GLY A 411 34.28 28.68 14.02
CA GLY A 411 35.50 28.03 13.55
C GLY A 411 35.93 28.29 12.13
N ASP A 412 36.88 27.50 11.64
CA ASP A 412 37.42 27.58 10.28
C ASP A 412 36.34 27.38 9.22
N PRO A 413 36.38 28.10 8.09
CA PRO A 413 35.40 27.93 7.04
C PRO A 413 35.39 26.50 6.57
N TRP A 414 34.17 25.90 6.55
CA TRP A 414 33.90 24.57 6.04
C TRP A 414 34.40 24.43 4.60
N GLU A 415 34.81 23.26 4.21
CA GLU A 415 35.20 22.98 2.84
C GLU A 415 33.89 22.87 2.03
N TYR A 416 33.62 23.83 1.28
CA TYR A 416 32.65 24.28 0.32
C TYR A 416 32.04 23.19 -0.55
N ALA A 417 30.75 23.08 -0.66
CA ALA A 417 30.06 22.32 -1.69
C ALA A 417 30.37 22.93 -3.08
N PRO A 418 31.03 22.22 -3.99
CA PRO A 418 31.57 22.83 -5.21
C PRO A 418 30.52 23.37 -6.19
N ASP A 419 29.27 22.94 -6.05
CA ASP A 419 28.15 23.32 -6.92
C ASP A 419 26.97 23.93 -6.13
N ASN A 420 27.16 24.36 -4.88
CA ASN A 420 26.14 24.84 -3.93
C ASN A 420 25.05 23.78 -3.65
N LEU A 421 25.37 22.50 -3.84
CA LEU A 421 24.48 21.38 -3.52
C LEU A 421 25.04 20.65 -2.31
N SER A 422 24.25 20.56 -1.25
CA SER A 422 24.46 19.62 -0.14
C SER A 422 23.90 18.26 -0.50
N ILE A 423 24.67 17.21 -0.25
CA ILE A 423 24.18 15.82 -0.42
C ILE A 423 24.24 15.16 0.95
N GLU A 424 23.09 15.08 1.59
CA GLU A 424 22.93 14.38 2.86
C GLU A 424 22.49 12.95 2.57
N ALA A 425 23.39 11.99 2.87
CA ALA A 425 23.16 10.62 2.47
C ALA A 425 23.34 9.65 3.63
N ALA A 426 22.60 8.54 3.61
CA ALA A 426 22.78 7.40 4.48
C ALA A 426 22.83 6.09 3.70
N ASP A 427 23.84 5.28 3.97
CA ASP A 427 23.89 3.88 3.59
C ASP A 427 23.34 3.03 4.74
N THR A 428 22.34 2.23 4.47
CA THR A 428 21.72 1.35 5.47
C THR A 428 21.78 -0.10 5.05
N VAL A 429 22.03 -0.98 6.02
CA VAL A 429 22.01 -2.44 5.84
C VAL A 429 21.14 -3.05 6.94
N GLY A 430 20.10 -3.76 6.52
CA GLY A 430 19.22 -4.52 7.40
C GLY A 430 19.35 -6.03 7.16
N GLU A 431 19.68 -6.78 8.21
CA GLU A 431 19.65 -8.24 8.23
C GLU A 431 18.56 -8.69 9.20
N TYR A 432 17.50 -9.30 8.69
CA TYR A 432 16.33 -9.68 9.48
C TYR A 432 16.07 -11.16 9.38
N SER A 433 15.67 -11.76 10.48
CA SER A 433 15.22 -13.14 10.51
C SER A 433 14.11 -13.32 11.53
N GLY A 434 13.32 -14.35 11.37
CA GLY A 434 12.30 -14.66 12.37
C GLY A 434 11.65 -16.01 12.13
N TRP A 435 11.00 -16.48 13.18
CA TRP A 435 10.25 -17.71 13.14
C TRP A 435 8.93 -17.59 13.89
N GLY A 436 7.97 -18.41 13.52
CA GLY A 436 6.70 -18.47 14.21
C GLY A 436 6.09 -19.86 14.23
N VAL A 437 5.29 -20.12 15.26
CA VAL A 437 4.47 -21.33 15.34
C VAL A 437 3.02 -20.93 15.61
N PHE A 438 2.09 -21.59 14.93
CA PHE A 438 0.68 -21.24 15.08
C PHE A 438 -0.24 -22.46 15.09
N ALA A 439 -1.37 -22.25 15.74
CA ALA A 439 -2.48 -23.20 15.75
C ALA A 439 -3.78 -22.44 15.58
N ASN A 440 -4.59 -22.83 14.61
CA ASN A 440 -5.94 -22.35 14.43
C ASN A 440 -6.89 -23.55 14.44
N THR A 441 -7.90 -23.53 15.28
CA THR A 441 -8.79 -24.67 15.50
C THR A 441 -10.24 -24.23 15.41
N THR A 442 -11.08 -25.08 14.84
CA THR A 442 -12.54 -24.92 14.86
C THR A 442 -13.19 -26.10 15.53
N TYR A 443 -14.21 -25.83 16.33
CA TYR A 443 -15.00 -26.84 17.01
C TYR A 443 -16.50 -26.55 16.88
N ASP A 444 -17.22 -27.47 16.25
CA ASP A 444 -18.68 -27.37 16.14
C ASP A 444 -19.33 -27.72 17.47
N LEU A 445 -19.78 -26.69 18.19
CA LEU A 445 -20.50 -26.83 19.47
C LEU A 445 -21.89 -27.46 19.25
N THR A 446 -22.49 -27.13 18.13
CA THR A 446 -23.75 -27.70 17.61
C THR A 446 -23.68 -27.73 16.08
N ASP A 447 -24.67 -28.33 15.43
CA ASP A 447 -24.79 -28.32 13.96
C ASP A 447 -24.87 -26.89 13.34
N SER A 448 -25.12 -25.87 14.16
CA SER A 448 -25.28 -24.48 13.72
C SER A 448 -24.35 -23.48 14.41
N THR A 449 -23.53 -23.94 15.36
CA THR A 449 -22.66 -23.07 16.15
C THR A 449 -21.24 -23.59 16.14
N THR A 450 -20.29 -22.81 15.62
CA THR A 450 -18.87 -23.14 15.57
C THR A 450 -18.05 -22.15 16.39
N LEU A 451 -17.16 -22.65 17.24
CA LEU A 451 -16.16 -21.90 17.96
C LEU A 451 -14.81 -22.03 17.25
N GLY A 452 -14.21 -20.92 16.86
CA GLY A 452 -12.86 -20.83 16.35
C GLY A 452 -11.89 -20.27 17.38
N LEU A 453 -10.70 -20.86 17.52
CA LEU A 453 -9.62 -20.36 18.39
C LEU A 453 -8.30 -20.44 17.64
N GLY A 454 -7.61 -19.31 17.57
CA GLY A 454 -6.29 -19.16 16.95
C GLY A 454 -5.29 -18.59 17.94
N VAL A 455 -4.06 -19.05 17.86
CA VAL A 455 -2.90 -18.49 18.56
C VAL A 455 -1.64 -18.65 17.72
N ARG A 456 -0.78 -17.63 17.74
CA ARG A 456 0.54 -17.64 17.12
C ARG A 456 1.54 -17.01 18.08
N TYR A 457 2.70 -17.63 18.18
CA TYR A 457 3.91 -17.01 18.73
C TYR A 457 4.86 -16.71 17.56
N THR A 458 5.41 -15.52 17.56
CA THR A 458 6.42 -15.10 16.57
C THR A 458 7.57 -14.42 17.30
N GLU A 459 8.80 -14.61 16.80
CA GLU A 459 10.01 -13.95 17.24
C GLU A 459 10.72 -13.41 16.01
N ASP A 460 11.04 -12.11 16.03
CA ASP A 460 11.69 -11.36 14.96
C ASP A 460 13.01 -10.79 15.49
N GLU A 461 14.13 -11.14 14.87
CA GLU A 461 15.46 -10.61 15.16
C GLU A 461 15.88 -9.68 14.01
N LYS A 462 16.34 -8.49 14.34
CA LYS A 462 16.84 -7.52 13.36
C LYS A 462 18.19 -7.00 13.78
N VAL A 463 19.13 -6.99 12.83
CA VAL A 463 20.40 -6.27 12.91
C VAL A 463 20.33 -5.15 11.88
N TYR A 464 20.66 -3.94 12.28
CA TYR A 464 20.54 -2.76 11.42
C TYR A 464 21.78 -1.89 11.54
N SER A 465 22.31 -1.46 10.40
CA SER A 465 23.47 -0.60 10.28
C SER A 465 23.11 0.67 9.52
N VAL A 466 23.60 1.81 9.99
CA VAL A 466 23.51 3.11 9.33
C VAL A 466 24.90 3.72 9.25
N ASP A 467 25.28 4.18 8.07
CA ASP A 467 26.47 5.00 7.82
C ASP A 467 26.02 6.29 7.12
N SER A 468 26.08 7.41 7.82
CA SER A 468 25.66 8.72 7.35
C SER A 468 26.81 9.71 7.51
N PRO A 469 27.73 9.78 6.53
CA PRO A 469 28.90 10.64 6.62
C PRO A 469 28.50 12.12 6.56
N TRP A 470 29.30 12.95 7.24
CA TRP A 470 29.11 14.40 7.17
C TRP A 470 29.21 14.91 5.73
N PRO A 471 28.23 15.67 5.22
CA PRO A 471 28.25 16.19 3.87
C PRO A 471 29.24 17.34 3.69
N ASP A 472 29.62 17.61 2.44
CA ASP A 472 30.28 18.88 2.06
C ASP A 472 29.17 19.95 1.99
N THR A 473 29.19 20.93 2.87
CA THR A 473 28.06 21.86 3.05
C THR A 473 28.49 23.22 3.57
N TRP A 474 27.77 24.28 3.21
CA TRP A 474 27.89 25.62 3.79
C TRP A 474 27.05 25.77 5.08
N THR A 475 25.88 25.11 5.10
CA THR A 475 24.84 25.26 6.12
C THR A 475 25.00 24.28 7.26
N GLY A 476 25.94 23.34 7.15
CA GLY A 476 26.21 22.38 8.21
C GLY A 476 25.40 21.08 8.11
N GLY A 477 24.67 20.86 7.02
CA GLY A 477 23.92 19.64 6.80
C GLY A 477 22.70 19.53 7.72
N TRP A 478 21.74 20.38 7.50
CA TRP A 478 20.59 20.52 8.38
C TRP A 478 19.26 20.02 7.80
N ASN A 479 19.30 19.55 6.53
CA ASN A 479 18.04 19.47 5.81
C ASN A 479 17.34 18.12 5.96
N TYR A 480 18.04 17.00 5.85
CA TYR A 480 17.42 15.67 5.91
C TYR A 480 17.92 14.79 7.04
N GLN A 481 19.16 14.99 7.45
CA GLN A 481 19.78 14.15 8.45
C GLN A 481 20.06 14.99 9.70
N ALA A 482 19.28 14.79 10.72
CA ALA A 482 19.56 15.42 12.00
C ALA A 482 20.92 15.00 12.57
N MET A 483 21.59 14.01 11.95
CA MET A 483 22.77 13.40 12.56
C MET A 483 23.69 12.70 11.58
N TYR A 484 25.01 12.85 11.82
CA TYR A 484 26.05 12.25 11.02
C TYR A 484 26.87 11.25 11.83
N THR A 485 27.36 10.21 11.15
CA THR A 485 28.15 9.16 11.77
C THR A 485 29.59 9.18 11.26
N ASN A 486 30.55 8.87 12.14
CA ASN A 486 31.93 8.64 11.74
C ASN A 486 32.16 7.15 11.48
N GLY A 487 31.61 6.66 10.37
CA GLY A 487 31.52 5.26 10.02
C GLY A 487 30.23 4.60 10.52
N PRO A 488 29.95 3.34 10.10
CA PRO A 488 28.70 2.69 10.38
C PRO A 488 28.44 2.46 11.88
N ILE A 489 27.25 2.81 12.33
CA ILE A 489 26.70 2.45 13.63
C ILE A 489 25.79 1.24 13.46
N ILE A 490 25.78 0.33 14.46
CA ILE A 490 25.06 -0.95 14.35
C ILE A 490 24.23 -1.16 15.60
N GLY A 491 22.96 -1.49 15.41
CA GLY A 491 22.05 -1.93 16.47
C GLY A 491 21.49 -3.31 16.19
N ASP A 492 21.18 -4.05 17.24
CA ASP A 492 20.47 -5.32 17.18
C ASP A 492 19.36 -5.37 18.22
N ASN A 493 18.26 -6.01 17.86
CA ASN A 493 17.19 -6.28 18.83
C ASN A 493 16.34 -7.49 18.39
N THR A 494 15.67 -8.06 19.38
CA THR A 494 14.71 -9.16 19.19
C THR A 494 13.38 -8.75 19.79
N TRP A 495 12.31 -8.89 19.00
CA TRP A 495 10.93 -8.66 19.42
C TRP A 495 10.15 -9.98 19.35
N ASP A 496 9.28 -10.22 20.32
CA ASP A 496 8.41 -11.39 20.32
C ASP A 496 6.95 -11.04 20.60
N ASN A 497 6.03 -11.72 19.92
CA ASN A 497 4.61 -11.43 20.05
C ASN A 497 3.77 -12.70 20.14
N VAL A 498 2.67 -12.61 20.91
CA VAL A 498 1.61 -13.62 20.95
C VAL A 498 0.33 -13.04 20.39
N SER A 499 0.03 -13.37 19.15
CA SER A 499 -1.25 -13.00 18.53
C SER A 499 -2.33 -14.04 18.81
N GLY A 500 -3.54 -13.57 19.09
CA GLY A 500 -4.69 -14.41 19.42
C GLY A 500 -5.93 -14.07 18.60
N ARG A 501 -6.79 -15.08 18.37
CA ARG A 501 -8.10 -14.89 17.76
C ARG A 501 -9.12 -15.83 18.39
N ALA A 502 -10.31 -15.30 18.67
CA ALA A 502 -11.47 -16.10 19.04
C ALA A 502 -12.67 -15.69 18.19
N THR A 503 -13.35 -16.66 17.58
CA THR A 503 -14.54 -16.43 16.76
C THR A 503 -15.68 -17.32 17.20
N LEU A 504 -16.89 -16.78 17.18
CA LEU A 504 -18.13 -17.55 17.35
C LEU A 504 -18.98 -17.34 16.12
N THR A 505 -19.21 -18.41 15.38
CA THR A 505 -20.05 -18.40 14.17
C THR A 505 -21.37 -19.09 14.46
N GLN A 506 -22.48 -18.47 14.08
CA GLN A 506 -23.83 -18.98 14.24
C GLN A 506 -24.58 -18.99 12.92
N ILE A 507 -24.90 -20.16 12.41
CA ILE A 507 -25.82 -20.34 11.29
C ILE A 507 -27.23 -20.07 11.82
N LEU A 508 -27.86 -18.98 11.38
CA LEU A 508 -29.19 -18.56 11.76
C LEU A 508 -30.27 -19.20 10.86
N SER A 509 -29.93 -19.42 9.60
CA SER A 509 -30.68 -20.16 8.60
C SER A 509 -29.75 -20.62 7.47
N ASP A 510 -30.26 -21.42 6.53
CA ASP A 510 -29.50 -21.84 5.31
C ASP A 510 -28.97 -20.63 4.50
N GLU A 511 -29.60 -19.48 4.65
CA GLU A 511 -29.29 -18.25 3.91
C GLU A 511 -28.55 -17.20 4.73
N LEU A 512 -28.42 -17.36 6.06
CA LEU A 512 -27.92 -16.31 6.96
C LEU A 512 -27.00 -16.88 8.04
N THR A 513 -25.78 -16.36 8.08
CA THR A 513 -24.77 -16.65 9.10
C THR A 513 -24.38 -15.35 9.82
N ALA A 514 -24.29 -15.39 11.14
CA ALA A 514 -23.74 -14.31 11.97
C ALA A 514 -22.44 -14.77 12.61
N TYR A 515 -21.53 -13.83 12.85
CA TYR A 515 -20.32 -14.11 13.61
C TYR A 515 -19.96 -12.96 14.55
N ALA A 516 -19.17 -13.31 15.57
CA ALA A 516 -18.49 -12.36 16.44
C ALA A 516 -17.03 -12.78 16.57
N SER A 517 -16.12 -11.85 16.52
CA SER A 517 -14.70 -12.11 16.67
C SER A 517 -13.99 -11.09 17.57
N VAL A 518 -12.93 -11.58 18.22
CA VAL A 518 -11.92 -10.76 18.89
C VAL A 518 -10.58 -11.23 18.34
N ALA A 519 -9.76 -10.32 17.86
CA ALA A 519 -8.47 -10.64 17.26
C ALA A 519 -7.41 -9.61 17.69
N THR A 520 -6.17 -10.10 17.85
CA THR A 520 -4.99 -9.25 17.99
C THR A 520 -4.08 -9.41 16.78
N GLY A 521 -3.32 -8.39 16.51
CA GLY A 521 -2.24 -8.37 15.54
C GLY A 521 -1.14 -7.44 16.04
N TYR A 522 -0.01 -7.45 15.37
CA TYR A 522 1.11 -6.59 15.69
C TYR A 522 1.89 -6.22 14.43
N LYS A 523 2.64 -5.16 14.53
CA LYS A 523 3.70 -4.76 13.62
C LYS A 523 5.00 -4.84 14.39
N SER A 524 6.03 -5.49 13.82
CA SER A 524 7.32 -5.66 14.49
C SER A 524 7.97 -4.33 14.79
N GLY A 525 8.74 -4.26 15.86
CA GLY A 525 9.64 -3.14 16.12
C GLY A 525 10.73 -3.02 15.07
N GLY A 526 11.46 -1.94 15.08
CA GLY A 526 12.47 -1.66 14.07
C GLY A 526 13.49 -0.62 14.49
N PHE A 527 14.22 -0.12 13.50
CA PHE A 527 15.23 0.90 13.66
C PHE A 527 14.93 2.10 12.76
N ASP A 528 15.21 3.27 13.28
CA ASP A 528 15.20 4.51 12.53
C ASP A 528 16.54 4.69 11.80
N TYR A 529 16.54 5.28 10.62
CA TYR A 529 17.74 5.56 9.85
C TYR A 529 18.19 7.03 9.94
N LEU A 530 17.34 7.88 10.51
CA LEU A 530 17.58 9.31 10.68
C LEU A 530 17.88 9.68 12.13
N SER A 531 17.91 8.72 13.05
CA SER A 531 18.16 8.98 14.46
C SER A 531 18.97 7.88 15.14
N TYR A 532 19.77 8.24 16.13
CA TYR A 532 20.56 7.29 16.90
C TYR A 532 20.67 7.66 18.39
N ASN A 533 20.91 6.67 19.21
CA ASN A 533 21.15 6.83 20.65
C ASN A 533 22.65 6.83 20.95
N ILE A 534 23.10 7.75 21.79
CA ILE A 534 24.46 7.82 22.27
C ILE A 534 24.53 7.31 23.70
N THR A 535 25.45 6.39 24.00
CA THR A 535 25.73 5.94 25.36
C THR A 535 26.98 6.61 25.87
N ASP A 536 26.83 7.62 26.74
CA ASP A 536 27.95 8.25 27.47
C ASP A 536 28.10 7.59 28.84
N PRO A 537 29.31 7.12 29.21
CA PRO A 537 29.57 6.52 30.50
C PRO A 537 29.29 7.44 31.71
N ALA A 538 29.28 8.76 31.51
CA ALA A 538 29.05 9.76 32.56
C ALA A 538 27.57 10.13 32.73
N TYR A 539 26.77 10.07 31.65
CA TYR A 539 25.39 10.58 31.59
C TYR A 539 24.35 9.52 31.29
N GLY A 540 24.77 8.30 30.89
CA GLY A 540 23.84 7.23 30.45
C GLY A 540 23.49 7.33 28.97
N THR A 541 22.45 6.63 28.56
CA THR A 541 21.93 6.71 27.19
C THR A 541 21.09 7.97 27.05
N THR A 542 21.38 8.81 26.06
CA THR A 542 20.61 10.02 25.72
C THR A 542 20.01 9.83 24.36
N GLU A 543 18.77 10.24 24.19
CA GLU A 543 18.10 10.30 22.90
C GLU A 543 18.55 11.53 22.12
N ASP A 544 18.40 11.49 20.84
CA ASP A 544 18.81 12.41 19.80
C ASP A 544 18.56 13.88 19.99
N SER A 545 17.37 14.23 20.44
CA SER A 545 16.96 15.63 20.66
C SER A 545 17.89 16.42 21.59
N GLN A 546 18.95 15.77 22.05
CA GLN A 546 19.98 16.38 22.91
C GLN A 546 21.36 16.49 22.23
N TYR A 547 21.44 16.20 20.91
CA TYR A 547 22.74 16.28 20.19
C TYR A 547 23.32 17.68 20.21
N GLU A 548 22.54 18.71 19.97
CA GLU A 548 22.90 20.10 20.08
C GLU A 548 23.54 20.42 21.45
N TRP A 549 22.96 19.84 22.53
CA TRP A 549 23.50 19.98 23.86
C TRP A 549 24.81 19.19 24.08
N LEU A 550 24.97 18.05 23.43
CA LEU A 550 26.20 17.23 23.50
C LEU A 550 27.32 17.86 22.71
N ASP A 551 27.08 18.46 21.55
CA ASP A 551 28.06 19.19 20.75
C ASP A 551 28.52 20.46 21.50
N GLU A 552 27.64 21.24 22.09
CA GLU A 552 27.97 22.36 22.96
C GLU A 552 28.92 21.95 24.12
N GLN A 553 28.91 20.69 24.53
CA GLN A 553 29.83 20.14 25.56
C GLN A 553 31.11 19.55 24.95
N GLY A 554 31.28 19.55 23.63
CA GLY A 554 32.46 19.06 22.93
C GLY A 554 32.58 17.52 22.89
N TYR A 555 31.44 16.82 22.83
CA TYR A 555 31.41 15.37 22.64
C TYR A 555 31.45 15.02 21.16
N GLU A 556 32.49 14.31 20.78
CA GLU A 556 32.62 13.70 19.46
C GLU A 556 31.83 12.38 19.47
N VAL A 557 30.83 12.24 18.57
CA VAL A 557 30.08 10.99 18.42
C VAL A 557 30.98 9.96 17.74
N ASP A 558 31.47 9.00 18.50
CA ASP A 558 32.23 7.87 18.00
C ASP A 558 31.27 6.71 17.72
N ALA A 559 31.33 6.10 16.52
CA ALA A 559 30.57 4.92 16.12
C ALA A 559 30.61 3.75 17.15
N SER A 560 31.59 3.77 18.05
CA SER A 560 31.71 2.77 19.12
C SER A 560 30.75 2.97 20.30
N ASN A 561 30.09 4.11 20.41
CA ASN A 561 29.16 4.47 21.50
C ASN A 561 27.78 4.93 21.04
N ALA A 562 27.49 4.83 19.74
CA ALA A 562 26.21 5.11 19.13
C ALA A 562 25.58 3.84 18.53
N GLU A 563 24.26 3.77 18.56
CA GLU A 563 23.47 2.74 17.91
C GLU A 563 22.22 3.38 17.26
N PRO A 564 21.72 2.91 16.11
CA PRO A 564 20.49 3.44 15.52
C PRO A 564 19.35 3.44 16.55
N SER A 565 18.55 4.49 16.58
CA SER A 565 17.39 4.54 17.46
C SER A 565 16.41 3.45 17.11
N LYS A 566 15.94 2.74 18.13
CA LYS A 566 14.96 1.67 17.95
C LYS A 566 13.60 2.10 18.46
N PHE A 567 12.57 1.55 17.82
CA PHE A 567 11.19 1.65 18.25
C PHE A 567 10.63 0.24 18.50
N ASP A 568 9.72 0.16 19.46
CA ASP A 568 9.09 -1.09 19.85
C ASP A 568 7.94 -1.48 18.94
N GLU A 569 7.41 -2.67 19.10
CA GLU A 569 6.25 -3.18 18.38
C GLU A 569 4.98 -2.37 18.67
N GLU A 570 4.13 -2.19 17.66
CA GLU A 570 2.76 -1.72 17.87
C GLU A 570 1.78 -2.89 17.95
N ASN A 571 0.76 -2.76 18.76
CA ASN A 571 -0.19 -3.81 19.02
C ASN A 571 -1.62 -3.35 18.74
N VAL A 572 -2.44 -4.24 18.17
CA VAL A 572 -3.85 -3.97 17.91
C VAL A 572 -4.75 -5.00 18.57
N LEU A 573 -5.84 -4.50 19.16
CA LEU A 573 -6.97 -5.30 19.62
C LEU A 573 -8.23 -4.88 18.89
N SER A 574 -8.87 -5.82 18.19
CA SER A 574 -10.07 -5.58 17.39
C SER A 574 -11.24 -6.47 17.82
N TYR A 575 -12.43 -5.89 17.85
CA TYR A 575 -13.72 -6.56 18.02
C TYR A 575 -14.54 -6.39 16.74
N GLU A 576 -15.14 -7.47 16.24
CA GLU A 576 -15.94 -7.44 15.03
C GLU A 576 -17.22 -8.27 15.20
N LEU A 577 -18.34 -7.73 14.70
CA LEU A 577 -19.61 -8.42 14.55
C LEU A 577 -20.01 -8.39 13.09
N GLY A 578 -20.30 -9.54 12.50
CA GLY A 578 -20.67 -9.59 11.10
C GLY A 578 -21.85 -10.48 10.77
N LEU A 579 -22.41 -10.20 9.62
CA LEU A 579 -23.52 -10.93 9.00
C LEU A 579 -23.14 -11.28 7.57
N LYS A 580 -23.36 -12.53 7.17
CA LYS A 580 -23.20 -13.00 5.79
C LYS A 580 -24.49 -13.66 5.34
N ALA A 581 -24.98 -13.25 4.18
CA ALA A 581 -26.27 -13.72 3.70
C ALA A 581 -26.24 -14.07 2.19
N ARG A 582 -26.98 -15.11 1.82
CA ARG A 582 -27.28 -15.51 0.46
C ARG A 582 -28.80 -15.58 0.30
N LEU A 583 -29.37 -14.52 -0.22
CA LEU A 583 -30.82 -14.29 -0.25
C LEU A 583 -31.37 -14.37 -1.69
N LEU A 584 -32.69 -14.43 -1.81
CA LEU A 584 -33.38 -14.38 -3.09
C LEU A 584 -32.94 -15.51 -4.06
N ASP A 585 -32.88 -16.75 -3.57
CA ASP A 585 -32.42 -17.91 -4.34
C ASP A 585 -30.99 -17.71 -4.91
N ASN A 586 -30.04 -17.24 -4.09
CA ASN A 586 -28.65 -16.90 -4.45
C ASN A 586 -28.51 -15.74 -5.46
N ARG A 587 -29.50 -14.86 -5.55
CA ARG A 587 -29.42 -13.64 -6.38
C ARG A 587 -28.86 -12.43 -5.63
N LEU A 588 -28.81 -12.47 -4.29
CA LEU A 588 -28.25 -11.43 -3.44
C LEU A 588 -27.26 -12.05 -2.46
N ALA A 589 -25.99 -11.70 -2.60
CA ALA A 589 -24.95 -11.94 -1.62
C ALA A 589 -24.75 -10.66 -0.82
N LEU A 590 -24.69 -10.76 0.51
CA LEU A 590 -24.49 -9.64 1.40
C LEU A 590 -23.47 -10.02 2.48
N ASN A 591 -22.48 -9.19 2.69
CA ASN A 591 -21.55 -9.23 3.81
C ASN A 591 -21.62 -7.88 4.51
N ALA A 592 -21.86 -7.86 5.80
CA ALA A 592 -21.88 -6.65 6.62
C ALA A 592 -21.06 -6.87 7.88
N ALA A 593 -20.26 -5.90 8.27
CA ALA A 593 -19.46 -5.93 9.49
C ALA A 593 -19.57 -4.62 10.24
N ALA A 594 -19.57 -4.72 11.58
CA ALA A 594 -19.37 -3.61 12.49
C ALA A 594 -18.14 -3.92 13.32
N PHE A 595 -17.21 -2.98 13.41
CA PHE A 595 -15.95 -3.20 14.10
C PHE A 595 -15.60 -2.04 15.02
N GLN A 596 -14.74 -2.33 15.98
CA GLN A 596 -14.03 -1.37 16.82
C GLN A 596 -12.65 -1.92 17.14
N TYR A 597 -11.64 -1.06 17.09
CA TYR A 597 -10.27 -1.42 17.45
C TYR A 597 -9.61 -0.36 18.34
N THR A 598 -8.55 -0.76 19.02
CA THR A 598 -7.52 0.10 19.61
C THR A 598 -6.16 -0.36 19.14
N TYR A 599 -5.33 0.60 18.77
CA TYR A 599 -3.89 0.43 18.56
C TYR A 599 -3.17 1.07 19.71
N ASP A 600 -2.29 0.32 20.32
CA ASP A 600 -1.42 0.76 21.40
C ASP A 600 0.01 0.85 20.86
N ASP A 601 0.77 1.87 21.30
CA ASP A 601 2.18 2.10 20.92
C ASP A 601 2.34 2.26 19.40
N LEU A 602 1.48 3.10 18.77
CA LEU A 602 1.46 3.32 17.33
C LEU A 602 2.80 3.86 16.85
N GLN A 603 3.39 3.21 15.85
CA GLN A 603 4.63 3.66 15.20
C GLN A 603 4.29 4.75 14.18
N GLN A 604 4.75 5.97 14.42
CA GLN A 604 4.56 7.10 13.52
C GLN A 604 5.88 7.80 13.25
N ALA A 605 6.06 8.29 12.02
CA ALA A 605 7.11 9.20 11.68
C ALA A 605 6.63 10.65 11.93
N PHE A 606 7.43 11.40 12.64
CA PHE A 606 7.23 12.83 12.90
C PHE A 606 8.44 13.60 12.41
N PHE A 607 8.20 14.81 11.94
CA PHE A 607 9.28 15.69 11.58
C PHE A 607 9.80 16.43 12.81
N VAL A 608 11.09 16.27 13.09
CA VAL A 608 11.82 17.03 14.11
C VAL A 608 12.88 17.82 13.34
N GLY A 609 12.62 19.10 13.11
CA GLY A 609 13.36 19.85 12.11
C GLY A 609 13.07 19.25 10.71
N ALA A 610 14.11 18.91 9.97
CA ALA A 610 14.02 18.28 8.65
C ALA A 610 13.94 16.75 8.69
N ALA A 611 14.29 16.11 9.80
CA ALA A 611 14.38 14.66 9.90
C ALA A 611 13.04 14.02 10.26
N ALA A 612 12.61 13.04 9.47
CA ALA A 612 11.44 12.21 9.77
C ALA A 612 11.81 11.07 10.72
N ILE A 613 11.55 11.25 12.00
CA ILE A 613 11.93 10.32 13.08
C ILE A 613 10.76 9.41 13.44
N THR A 614 10.96 8.10 13.41
CA THR A 614 9.96 7.11 13.80
C THR A 614 9.99 6.81 15.29
N ARG A 615 8.84 6.94 15.98
CA ARG A 615 8.68 6.62 17.40
C ARG A 615 7.38 5.89 17.67
N ASN A 616 7.33 5.18 18.81
CA ASN A 616 6.06 4.70 19.35
C ASN A 616 5.36 5.84 20.09
N VAL A 617 4.23 6.29 19.56
CA VAL A 617 3.53 7.46 20.10
C VAL A 617 2.03 7.22 20.12
N GLY A 618 1.43 7.48 21.28
CA GLY A 618 -0.01 7.53 21.44
C GLY A 618 -0.76 6.21 21.18
N GLU A 619 -2.05 6.37 21.09
CA GLU A 619 -3.01 5.32 20.78
C GLU A 619 -3.86 5.78 19.58
N SER A 620 -4.25 4.86 18.72
CA SER A 620 -5.30 5.12 17.73
C SER A 620 -6.54 4.28 18.05
N ARG A 621 -7.70 4.88 17.87
CA ARG A 621 -8.99 4.22 17.98
C ARG A 621 -9.77 4.38 16.71
N GLY A 622 -10.43 3.31 16.30
CA GLY A 622 -11.33 3.36 15.18
C GLY A 622 -12.55 2.48 15.37
N GLN A 623 -13.65 2.92 14.79
CA GLN A 623 -14.88 2.15 14.72
C GLN A 623 -15.57 2.38 13.37
N GLY A 624 -16.31 1.40 12.90
CA GLY A 624 -16.96 1.55 11.61
C GLY A 624 -17.97 0.49 11.26
N LEU A 625 -18.59 0.73 10.11
CA LEU A 625 -19.54 -0.18 9.45
C LEU A 625 -19.10 -0.41 8.04
N GLU A 626 -19.07 -1.65 7.61
CA GLU A 626 -18.76 -2.07 6.24
C GLU A 626 -19.89 -2.89 5.65
N LEU A 627 -20.11 -2.73 4.36
CA LEU A 627 -21.10 -3.47 3.58
C LEU A 627 -20.54 -3.80 2.22
N ASP A 628 -20.52 -5.09 1.87
CA ASP A 628 -20.30 -5.57 0.52
C ASP A 628 -21.53 -6.35 0.04
N ALA A 629 -22.07 -5.99 -1.11
CA ALA A 629 -23.23 -6.65 -1.67
C ALA A 629 -23.04 -6.90 -3.18
N ARG A 630 -23.42 -8.09 -3.63
CA ARG A 630 -23.62 -8.37 -5.05
C ARG A 630 -25.04 -8.81 -5.29
N TRP A 631 -25.72 -8.18 -6.24
CA TRP A 631 -27.14 -8.39 -6.48
C TRP A 631 -27.46 -8.54 -7.97
N LEU A 632 -27.88 -9.72 -8.39
CA LEU A 632 -28.49 -9.95 -9.67
C LEU A 632 -29.92 -9.39 -9.67
N LEU A 633 -30.04 -8.07 -9.94
CA LEU A 633 -31.33 -7.37 -9.99
C LEU A 633 -32.30 -8.01 -10.99
N THR A 634 -31.77 -8.43 -12.15
CA THR A 634 -32.44 -9.27 -13.16
C THR A 634 -31.42 -10.28 -13.69
N ASP A 635 -31.80 -11.18 -14.58
CA ASP A 635 -30.88 -12.11 -15.23
C ASP A 635 -29.84 -11.40 -16.12
N ASN A 636 -30.06 -10.14 -16.42
CA ASN A 636 -29.23 -9.31 -17.27
C ASN A 636 -28.63 -8.09 -16.57
N LEU A 637 -28.87 -7.91 -15.27
CA LEU A 637 -28.44 -6.72 -14.53
C LEU A 637 -27.82 -7.14 -13.20
N ASP A 638 -26.51 -6.99 -13.09
CA ASP A 638 -25.68 -7.29 -11.93
C ASP A 638 -25.22 -5.98 -11.29
N LEU A 639 -25.37 -5.88 -9.99
CA LEU A 639 -24.91 -4.75 -9.18
C LEU A 639 -23.95 -5.26 -8.10
N TYR A 640 -22.74 -4.74 -8.11
CA TYR A 640 -21.83 -4.75 -6.95
C TYR A 640 -21.98 -3.42 -6.21
N LEU A 641 -21.98 -3.46 -4.88
CA LEU A 641 -22.05 -2.30 -4.01
C LEU A 641 -21.14 -2.54 -2.80
N GLY A 642 -20.15 -1.69 -2.61
CA GLY A 642 -19.34 -1.61 -1.42
C GLY A 642 -19.56 -0.28 -0.70
N MET A 643 -19.59 -0.27 0.62
CA MET A 643 -19.69 0.94 1.45
C MET A 643 -18.89 0.76 2.73
N ALA A 644 -18.23 1.82 3.18
CA ALA A 644 -17.63 1.90 4.50
C ALA A 644 -17.94 3.25 5.14
N TRP A 645 -18.32 3.22 6.41
CA TRP A 645 -18.32 4.36 7.29
C TRP A 645 -17.28 4.12 8.38
N LEU A 646 -16.44 5.13 8.61
CA LEU A 646 -15.29 5.06 9.49
C LEU A 646 -15.24 6.29 10.38
N ASP A 647 -14.85 6.10 11.62
CA ASP A 647 -14.64 7.15 12.62
C ASP A 647 -13.36 6.79 13.37
N THR A 648 -12.33 7.60 13.23
CA THR A 648 -10.99 7.38 13.80
C THR A 648 -10.59 8.54 14.69
N GLU A 649 -9.76 8.27 15.68
CA GLU A 649 -9.25 9.25 16.62
C GLU A 649 -7.83 8.88 17.03
N PHE A 650 -6.90 9.82 16.91
CA PHE A 650 -5.57 9.72 17.46
C PHE A 650 -5.52 10.33 18.85
N THR A 651 -4.84 9.71 19.81
CA THR A 651 -4.76 10.18 21.20
C THR A 651 -3.39 9.90 21.81
N GLY A 652 -2.94 10.80 22.69
CA GLY A 652 -1.74 10.59 23.50
C GLY A 652 -0.42 10.92 22.79
N ALA A 653 -0.46 11.80 21.75
CA ALA A 653 0.77 12.34 21.19
C ALA A 653 1.53 13.14 22.23
N PRO A 654 2.85 12.89 22.43
CA PRO A 654 3.69 13.79 23.20
C PRO A 654 3.73 15.17 22.54
N ALA A 655 3.56 16.23 23.34
CA ALA A 655 3.52 17.62 22.83
C ALA A 655 4.79 18.05 22.08
N GLU A 656 5.90 17.35 22.30
CA GLU A 656 7.16 17.57 21.58
C GLU A 656 7.13 17.10 20.13
N PHE A 657 6.22 16.18 19.78
CA PHE A 657 6.05 15.68 18.41
C PHE A 657 4.85 16.31 17.71
N CYS A 658 3.76 16.55 18.45
CA CYS A 658 2.59 17.20 17.91
C CYS A 658 1.72 17.80 19.01
N ASP A 659 1.72 19.13 19.12
CA ASP A 659 0.95 19.86 20.13
C ASP A 659 -0.57 19.75 19.96
N SER A 660 -1.07 19.40 18.77
CA SER A 660 -2.49 19.50 18.38
C SER A 660 -3.11 18.21 17.85
N CYS A 661 -2.37 17.10 17.84
CA CYS A 661 -2.86 15.85 17.23
C CYS A 661 -3.92 15.09 18.06
N ASP A 662 -4.02 15.33 19.37
CA ASP A 662 -5.02 14.67 20.22
C ASP A 662 -6.44 14.99 19.78
N GLY A 663 -7.18 13.97 19.37
CA GLY A 663 -8.54 14.08 18.88
C GLY A 663 -8.64 14.28 17.35
N ASN A 664 -7.53 14.30 16.66
CA ASN A 664 -7.49 14.38 15.20
C ASN A 664 -7.89 13.05 14.55
N GLU A 665 -8.38 13.14 13.32
CA GLU A 665 -8.61 11.97 12.47
C GLU A 665 -7.28 11.38 12.00
N MET A 666 -7.23 10.06 11.86
CA MET A 666 -6.06 9.41 11.26
C MET A 666 -5.92 9.82 9.80
N ALA A 667 -4.67 9.96 9.33
CA ALA A 667 -4.41 10.24 7.92
C ALA A 667 -5.03 9.16 7.01
N PHE A 668 -5.48 9.55 5.83
CA PHE A 668 -6.16 8.69 4.86
C PHE A 668 -7.35 7.91 5.43
N SER A 669 -8.16 8.56 6.27
CA SER A 669 -9.31 7.95 6.96
C SER A 669 -10.62 8.66 6.62
N PRO A 670 -11.10 8.60 5.37
CA PRO A 670 -12.34 9.29 5.02
C PRO A 670 -13.53 8.71 5.81
N ASP A 671 -14.35 9.58 6.37
CA ASP A 671 -15.56 9.21 7.13
C ASP A 671 -16.49 8.26 6.37
N PHE A 672 -16.53 8.39 5.05
CA PHE A 672 -17.37 7.58 4.19
C PHE A 672 -16.72 7.34 2.83
N SER A 673 -16.71 6.07 2.42
CA SER A 673 -16.32 5.65 1.07
C SER A 673 -17.32 4.68 0.49
N SER A 674 -17.47 4.67 -0.84
CA SER A 674 -18.38 3.72 -1.51
C SER A 674 -17.94 3.45 -2.94
N ALA A 675 -18.21 2.22 -3.40
CA ALA A 675 -18.03 1.77 -4.78
C ALA A 675 -19.29 1.07 -5.26
N ALA A 676 -19.67 1.32 -6.50
CA ALA A 676 -20.79 0.63 -7.15
C ALA A 676 -20.42 0.28 -8.58
N VAL A 677 -20.60 -0.97 -8.99
CA VAL A 677 -20.44 -1.43 -10.36
C VAL A 677 -21.75 -2.00 -10.84
N LEU A 678 -22.35 -1.39 -11.85
CA LEU A 678 -23.59 -1.84 -12.46
C LEU A 678 -23.31 -2.36 -13.86
N THR A 679 -23.49 -3.66 -14.07
CA THR A 679 -23.28 -4.33 -15.35
C THR A 679 -24.60 -4.81 -15.96
N TYR A 680 -24.88 -4.38 -17.18
CA TYR A 680 -25.99 -4.85 -17.97
C TYR A 680 -25.48 -5.71 -19.12
N THR A 681 -25.95 -6.97 -19.21
CA THR A 681 -25.61 -7.90 -20.29
C THR A 681 -26.82 -8.19 -21.15
N ARG A 682 -26.62 -8.34 -22.45
CA ARG A 682 -27.68 -8.69 -23.41
C ARG A 682 -27.16 -9.52 -24.58
N SER A 683 -27.74 -10.67 -24.75
CA SER A 683 -27.50 -11.46 -25.96
C SER A 683 -28.10 -10.76 -27.20
N THR A 684 -27.30 -10.65 -28.23
CA THR A 684 -27.68 -10.04 -29.55
C THR A 684 -27.35 -11.00 -30.66
N GLY A 685 -27.76 -10.68 -31.89
CA GLY A 685 -27.41 -11.48 -33.07
C GLY A 685 -25.91 -11.46 -33.44
N LEU A 686 -25.13 -10.55 -32.84
CA LEU A 686 -23.69 -10.42 -33.05
C LEU A 686 -22.85 -11.05 -31.90
N GLY A 687 -23.52 -11.38 -30.80
CA GLY A 687 -22.88 -11.87 -29.57
C GLY A 687 -23.51 -11.28 -28.32
N GLU A 688 -22.83 -11.36 -27.20
CA GLU A 688 -23.25 -10.78 -25.93
C GLU A 688 -22.70 -9.37 -25.79
N LEU A 689 -23.60 -8.39 -25.65
CA LEU A 689 -23.27 -7.01 -25.35
C LEU A 689 -23.26 -6.84 -23.83
N SER A 690 -22.17 -6.32 -23.28
CA SER A 690 -22.02 -5.90 -21.87
C SER A 690 -21.81 -4.39 -21.79
N VAL A 691 -22.51 -3.75 -20.86
CA VAL A 691 -22.33 -2.34 -20.51
C VAL A 691 -22.15 -2.26 -19.01
N SER A 692 -20.98 -1.81 -18.56
CA SER A 692 -20.63 -1.67 -17.15
C SER A 692 -20.35 -0.21 -16.83
N GLY A 693 -21.02 0.31 -15.80
CA GLY A 693 -20.74 1.61 -15.20
C GLY A 693 -20.23 1.40 -13.81
N GLU A 694 -19.12 2.04 -13.50
CA GLU A 694 -18.49 2.06 -12.17
C GLU A 694 -18.58 3.48 -11.60
N TYR A 695 -18.91 3.57 -10.33
CA TYR A 695 -18.95 4.79 -9.57
C TYR A 695 -18.24 4.58 -8.25
N THR A 696 -17.28 5.45 -7.94
CA THR A 696 -16.58 5.46 -6.66
C THR A 696 -16.72 6.83 -6.01
N TYR A 697 -16.84 6.84 -4.70
CA TYR A 697 -16.86 8.01 -3.85
C TYR A 697 -15.88 7.82 -2.70
N THR A 698 -14.99 8.78 -2.51
CA THR A 698 -14.14 8.91 -1.33
C THR A 698 -14.46 10.25 -0.67
N GLY A 699 -14.75 10.24 0.62
CA GLY A 699 -14.97 11.46 1.42
C GLY A 699 -13.71 12.32 1.50
N GLU A 700 -13.84 13.53 2.01
CA GLU A 700 -12.68 14.34 2.37
C GLU A 700 -11.83 13.62 3.42
N GLN A 701 -10.51 13.83 3.38
CA GLN A 701 -9.55 13.18 4.27
C GLN A 701 -8.31 14.05 4.42
N TRP A 702 -7.50 13.76 5.43
CA TRP A 702 -6.26 14.42 5.71
C TRP A 702 -5.08 13.60 5.20
N SER A 703 -3.99 14.25 4.77
CA SER A 703 -2.74 13.57 4.38
C SER A 703 -1.81 13.36 5.56
N ASP A 704 -2.00 14.12 6.64
CA ASP A 704 -1.16 14.17 7.83
C ASP A 704 -1.98 13.94 9.13
N LEU A 705 -1.30 13.72 10.24
CA LEU A 705 -1.91 13.55 11.58
C LEU A 705 -2.27 14.88 12.23
N GLU A 706 -1.65 15.96 11.83
CA GLU A 706 -1.92 17.33 12.28
C GLU A 706 -3.27 17.81 11.79
N ASN A 707 -3.82 17.19 10.77
CA ASN A 707 -5.03 17.57 10.06
C ASN A 707 -4.93 18.99 9.48
N THR A 708 -3.84 19.25 8.78
CA THR A 708 -3.51 20.56 8.21
C THR A 708 -4.46 20.92 7.06
N ASP A 709 -5.09 22.10 7.13
CA ASP A 709 -6.10 22.52 6.15
C ASP A 709 -5.55 22.64 4.72
N ASP A 710 -4.29 23.05 4.55
CA ASP A 710 -3.66 23.31 3.23
C ASP A 710 -3.45 22.02 2.42
N VAL A 711 -3.22 20.90 3.10
CA VAL A 711 -3.00 19.59 2.47
C VAL A 711 -4.18 18.63 2.56
N LYS A 712 -5.31 19.15 3.02
CA LYS A 712 -6.57 18.41 3.01
C LYS A 712 -6.95 17.99 1.60
N LEU A 713 -7.32 16.72 1.45
CA LEU A 713 -7.81 16.14 0.21
C LEU A 713 -9.33 16.24 0.14
N ASP A 714 -9.84 16.90 -0.89
CA ASP A 714 -11.27 17.07 -1.11
C ASP A 714 -11.97 15.74 -1.43
N ALA A 715 -13.26 15.66 -1.10
CA ALA A 715 -14.08 14.52 -1.50
C ALA A 715 -14.16 14.41 -3.03
N ARG A 716 -14.00 13.18 -3.53
CA ARG A 716 -13.97 12.89 -4.98
C ARG A 716 -15.03 11.88 -5.42
N ASN A 717 -15.46 12.03 -6.67
CA ASN A 717 -16.41 11.17 -7.33
C ASN A 717 -15.86 10.74 -8.69
N VAL A 718 -15.51 9.49 -8.88
CA VAL A 718 -15.01 8.99 -10.16
C VAL A 718 -16.03 8.08 -10.81
N VAL A 719 -16.24 8.26 -12.11
CA VAL A 719 -17.15 7.45 -12.92
C VAL A 719 -16.37 6.82 -14.05
N ASN A 720 -16.40 5.49 -14.15
CA ASN A 720 -15.83 4.73 -15.26
C ASN A 720 -16.98 4.09 -16.08
N LEU A 721 -16.77 3.90 -17.38
CA LEU A 721 -17.73 3.25 -18.28
C LEU A 721 -17.01 2.30 -19.22
N ARG A 722 -17.53 1.09 -19.35
CA ARG A 722 -17.04 0.09 -20.30
C ARG A 722 -18.22 -0.45 -21.13
N VAL A 723 -18.00 -0.61 -22.44
CA VAL A 723 -18.94 -1.29 -23.34
C VAL A 723 -18.14 -2.36 -24.06
N ALA A 724 -18.57 -3.62 -23.98
CA ALA A 724 -17.90 -4.74 -24.61
C ALA A 724 -18.88 -5.63 -25.38
N LEU A 725 -18.39 -6.24 -26.45
CA LEU A 725 -19.12 -7.23 -27.26
C LEU A 725 -18.30 -8.52 -27.30
N THR A 726 -18.84 -9.58 -26.71
CA THR A 726 -18.27 -10.92 -26.74
C THR A 726 -18.89 -11.76 -27.83
N ALA A 727 -18.08 -12.43 -28.65
CA ALA A 727 -18.56 -13.30 -29.73
C ALA A 727 -19.47 -14.43 -29.22
N PRO A 728 -20.38 -14.95 -30.01
CA PRO A 728 -21.23 -16.09 -29.63
C PRO A 728 -20.46 -17.38 -29.31
N SER A 729 -19.20 -17.47 -29.71
CA SER A 729 -18.27 -18.59 -29.45
C SER A 729 -17.36 -18.35 -28.26
N ASP A 730 -17.50 -17.23 -27.53
CA ASP A 730 -16.61 -16.73 -26.48
C ASP A 730 -15.13 -16.59 -26.90
N SER A 731 -14.87 -16.71 -28.22
CA SER A 731 -13.49 -16.70 -28.73
C SER A 731 -12.86 -15.32 -28.82
N TRP A 732 -13.63 -14.23 -28.79
CA TRP A 732 -13.12 -12.88 -28.72
C TRP A 732 -14.09 -11.92 -28.02
N THR A 733 -13.54 -10.91 -27.39
CA THR A 733 -14.27 -9.77 -26.80
C THR A 733 -13.63 -8.48 -27.26
N ALA A 734 -14.42 -7.56 -27.81
CA ALA A 734 -13.96 -6.23 -28.16
C ALA A 734 -14.63 -5.20 -27.26
N GLY A 735 -13.85 -4.33 -26.64
CA GLY A 735 -14.30 -3.33 -25.68
C GLY A 735 -13.84 -1.93 -26.00
N ILE A 736 -14.62 -0.97 -25.55
CA ILE A 736 -14.26 0.44 -25.44
C ILE A 736 -14.49 0.85 -23.98
N TYR A 737 -13.61 1.68 -23.42
CA TYR A 737 -13.76 2.15 -22.06
C TYR A 737 -13.43 3.63 -21.92
N ALA A 738 -13.96 4.22 -20.88
CA ALA A 738 -13.65 5.56 -20.42
C ALA A 738 -13.37 5.50 -18.90
N GLU A 739 -12.18 5.85 -18.51
CA GLU A 739 -11.79 6.09 -17.12
C GLU A 739 -12.01 7.57 -16.80
N ASN A 740 -12.41 7.87 -15.57
CA ASN A 740 -12.74 9.22 -15.12
C ASN A 740 -13.61 9.96 -16.14
N LEU A 741 -14.75 9.38 -16.54
CA LEU A 741 -15.63 9.87 -17.60
C LEU A 741 -16.05 11.33 -17.39
N THR A 742 -16.21 11.75 -16.15
CA THR A 742 -16.63 13.10 -15.75
C THR A 742 -15.48 14.10 -15.77
N GLY A 743 -14.23 13.63 -15.76
CA GLY A 743 -13.05 14.49 -15.64
C GLY A 743 -12.97 15.11 -14.24
N GLU A 744 -13.12 14.30 -13.20
CA GLU A 744 -12.95 14.71 -11.81
C GLU A 744 -11.49 15.04 -11.57
N GLU A 745 -11.22 16.20 -10.98
CA GLU A 745 -9.90 16.69 -10.64
C GLU A 745 -9.66 16.49 -9.14
N TYR A 746 -8.59 15.79 -8.76
CA TYR A 746 -8.21 15.53 -7.38
C TYR A 746 -6.73 15.21 -7.27
N TYR A 747 -6.18 15.40 -6.08
CA TYR A 747 -4.82 15.01 -5.71
C TYR A 747 -4.84 13.75 -4.86
N HIS A 748 -3.70 13.06 -4.82
CA HIS A 748 -3.58 11.80 -4.09
C HIS A 748 -2.97 11.96 -2.72
N TRP A 749 -2.08 12.94 -2.54
CA TRP A 749 -1.40 13.25 -1.29
C TRP A 749 -1.12 14.76 -1.21
N GLY A 750 -0.70 15.24 -0.05
CA GLY A 750 -0.26 16.61 0.15
C GLY A 750 0.68 16.73 1.34
N TYR A 751 1.64 17.63 1.23
CA TYR A 751 2.65 17.91 2.22
C TYR A 751 2.69 19.42 2.50
N ALA A 752 2.61 19.81 3.78
CA ALA A 752 2.47 21.21 4.20
C ALA A 752 3.60 21.73 5.06
N GLU A 753 4.53 20.89 5.47
CA GLU A 753 5.64 21.34 6.29
C GLU A 753 6.58 22.20 5.45
N ALA A 754 6.66 23.46 5.78
CA ALA A 754 7.64 24.38 5.22
C ALA A 754 8.97 24.17 5.93
N LEU A 755 9.76 23.25 5.42
CA LEU A 755 11.17 23.20 5.73
C LEU A 755 11.88 24.29 4.94
N TYR A 756 12.50 25.24 5.64
CA TYR A 756 13.41 26.24 5.07
C TYR A 756 12.89 26.91 3.78
N ASN A 757 11.66 27.43 3.81
CA ASN A 757 11.01 28.08 2.67
C ASN A 757 10.60 27.16 1.51
N LEU A 758 10.44 25.85 1.70
CA LEU A 758 9.78 25.01 0.72
C LEU A 758 8.29 25.34 0.64
N PRO A 759 7.68 25.34 -0.54
CA PRO A 759 6.24 25.53 -0.67
C PRO A 759 5.50 24.28 -0.18
N ALA A 760 4.26 24.45 0.28
CA ALA A 760 3.38 23.31 0.42
C ALA A 760 3.12 22.67 -0.96
N THR A 761 3.07 21.35 -1.02
CA THR A 761 2.88 20.61 -2.25
C THR A 761 1.69 19.66 -2.18
N LYS A 762 1.06 19.41 -3.34
CA LYS A 762 0.12 18.30 -3.54
C LYS A 762 0.62 17.45 -4.67
N THR A 763 0.42 16.13 -4.53
CA THR A 763 0.99 15.21 -5.48
C THR A 763 -0.01 14.68 -6.47
N ASP A 764 0.51 14.35 -7.65
CA ASP A 764 -0.11 13.58 -8.69
C ASP A 764 -1.51 14.06 -9.04
N PRO A 765 -1.61 15.14 -9.82
CA PRO A 765 -2.87 15.53 -10.39
C PRO A 765 -3.53 14.36 -11.07
N SER A 766 -4.77 14.03 -10.68
CA SER A 766 -5.50 12.90 -11.25
C SER A 766 -5.53 12.97 -12.78
N ARG A 767 -5.42 11.83 -13.43
CA ARG A 767 -5.65 11.78 -14.88
C ARG A 767 -7.06 12.29 -15.16
N GLY A 768 -7.18 13.21 -16.05
CA GLY A 768 -8.46 13.59 -16.63
C GLY A 768 -9.15 12.38 -17.26
N ARG A 769 -10.19 12.60 -18.07
CA ARG A 769 -10.86 11.49 -18.74
C ARG A 769 -9.94 10.78 -19.74
N VAL A 770 -9.76 9.46 -19.58
CA VAL A 770 -9.00 8.58 -20.48
C VAL A 770 -9.95 7.71 -21.29
N LEU A 771 -9.78 7.66 -22.61
CA LEU A 771 -10.54 6.79 -23.52
C LEU A 771 -9.59 5.71 -24.07
N GLY A 772 -10.07 4.47 -24.10
CA GLY A 772 -9.31 3.37 -24.66
C GLY A 772 -10.19 2.28 -25.28
N VAL A 773 -9.52 1.35 -25.96
CA VAL A 773 -10.11 0.17 -26.61
C VAL A 773 -9.31 -1.07 -26.24
N ASN A 774 -9.95 -2.22 -26.17
CA ASN A 774 -9.27 -3.50 -26.00
C ASN A 774 -9.90 -4.58 -26.88
N LEU A 775 -9.08 -5.56 -27.22
CA LEU A 775 -9.48 -6.77 -27.91
C LEU A 775 -8.86 -7.99 -27.22
N ASP A 776 -9.71 -8.87 -26.73
CA ASP A 776 -9.33 -10.13 -26.12
C ASP A 776 -9.62 -11.27 -27.09
N TYR A 777 -8.72 -12.25 -27.19
CA TYR A 777 -8.89 -13.45 -27.97
C TYR A 777 -8.56 -14.68 -27.12
N ARG A 778 -9.48 -15.68 -27.14
CA ARG A 778 -9.34 -16.95 -26.42
C ARG A 778 -9.42 -18.13 -27.39
N PHE A 779 -8.62 -19.15 -27.20
CA PHE A 779 -8.57 -20.35 -28.05
C PHE A 779 -8.30 -21.63 -27.28
#